data_89fee3e3ec0537c49699ffd04fdb7faf
#
_entry.id   89fee3e3ec0537c49699ffd04fdb7faf
#
_cell.length_a   1.000
_cell.length_b   1.000
_cell.length_c   1.000
_cell.angle_alpha   90.00
_cell.angle_beta   90.00
_cell.angle_gamma   90.00
#
_symmetry.space_group_name_H-M   'P 1'
#
loop_
_entity.id
_entity.type
_entity.pdbx_description
1 polymer ?
#
loop_
_entity_poly.entity_id
_entity_poly.type
_entity_poly.pdbx_seq_one_letter_code
_entity_poly.pdbx_strand_id
1 'polypeptide(L)'
;MPLHRTLAILSLIVSALSAADIPPDLKDFRTVSTAKTATVEKNSLSAGGQPGYLGVEFADGSSTAPVVAGVEPGSPAQAAGILPGDIISGIAATDVPDTRAFREAIQSLGDGATAAIRITRDGKPIELSATLSAPSHPKVLPERRPLLGLRLSERTGGEDGLVASTIVANSAHAKAGMKSGDVLMKIDGSPIRSAFDISIAIADRKPGDKVKLTLLRDKKETEIDFPLLVEADTDLGVGPARNIWKKDTFKLGVICVEYPDTAHNPKITAGHWSDATFSKGAYRGKNSPTGQPVFGSVNDFYGEISCDAFHIEGKVFDWVKVAKKRADYNQGTNAATKAVLLNEAMDLILARDGKDALDGYDGFFFIYAGERFPTTNRGSLYWPHRSTFLRKIAGKDAGKDVTKDPGKDAGKDSKDAAKNSTDKEVRLSYFICPEGGKAMTGISVFCHEFGHMLGLPDLYARPENPGSEGAGVWCLMANELGKGRPQHMSAWCKEKLGWLKPSVIDPTEKQKLILAPVEGSATECFKVLIRRDASEYLLLENRQQRDFDTGLPAAGLLIWRVVGNHPILEESHGIEGPLGPRVFLNSVPFPSASGHAFTPDTHPSSRSLLGGGLPVHINEIRQLPDGRITFTIGHSYQ
;
A
#
# COMPACT_ATOMS: atom_id res chain seq x y z
N MET A 1 8.98 4.08 -79.10
CA MET A 1 9.43 3.58 -77.82
C MET A 1 10.01 4.74 -77.01
N PRO A 2 9.34 5.27 -75.96
CA PRO A 2 9.99 6.18 -75.03
C PRO A 2 10.24 5.51 -73.73
N LEU A 3 11.47 5.66 -73.19
CA LEU A 3 11.93 5.25 -71.87
C LEU A 3 11.27 6.10 -70.81
N HIS A 4 10.58 5.45 -69.88
CA HIS A 4 10.16 6.07 -68.62
C HIS A 4 11.28 5.95 -67.56
N ARG A 5 11.83 7.09 -67.15
CA ARG A 5 12.69 7.21 -65.97
C ARG A 5 11.81 7.36 -64.76
N THR A 6 11.81 6.35 -63.89
CA THR A 6 11.19 6.39 -62.58
C THR A 6 12.18 7.07 -61.61
N LEU A 7 11.83 8.25 -61.11
CA LEU A 7 12.54 8.94 -60.02
C LEU A 7 12.06 8.33 -58.71
N ALA A 8 12.93 7.63 -58.00
CA ALA A 8 12.68 7.21 -56.62
C ALA A 8 12.98 8.40 -55.71
N ILE A 9 11.96 8.98 -55.10
CA ILE A 9 12.09 9.96 -54.01
C ILE A 9 12.35 9.20 -52.73
N LEU A 10 13.58 9.24 -52.25
CA LEU A 10 13.98 8.72 -50.93
C LEU A 10 13.56 9.77 -49.88
N SER A 11 12.41 9.59 -49.24
CA SER A 11 12.00 10.40 -48.09
C SER A 11 12.83 9.99 -46.89
N LEU A 12 13.81 10.82 -46.52
CA LEU A 12 14.44 10.76 -45.19
C LEU A 12 13.38 11.19 -44.17
N ILE A 13 12.82 10.23 -43.44
CA ILE A 13 12.09 10.50 -42.20
C ILE A 13 13.16 10.76 -41.15
N VAL A 14 13.50 12.00 -40.90
CA VAL A 14 14.22 12.43 -39.71
C VAL A 14 13.18 12.39 -38.57
N SER A 15 13.15 11.28 -37.82
CA SER A 15 12.43 11.24 -36.56
C SER A 15 13.08 12.26 -35.64
N ALA A 16 12.41 13.36 -35.39
CA ALA A 16 12.81 14.28 -34.31
C ALA A 16 12.66 13.51 -33.00
N LEU A 17 13.78 13.04 -32.42
CA LEU A 17 13.82 12.57 -31.05
C LEU A 17 13.31 13.70 -30.15
N SER A 18 12.25 13.45 -29.41
CA SER A 18 11.76 14.40 -28.42
C SER A 18 12.83 14.55 -27.32
N ALA A 19 12.90 15.70 -26.67
CA ALA A 19 13.83 15.92 -25.56
C ALA A 19 13.66 14.91 -24.40
N ALA A 20 12.57 14.13 -24.42
CA ALA A 20 12.29 13.04 -23.49
C ALA A 20 13.11 11.76 -23.76
N ASP A 21 13.69 11.60 -24.95
CA ASP A 21 14.37 10.36 -25.35
C ASP A 21 15.89 10.37 -25.07
N ILE A 22 16.44 11.49 -24.59
CA ILE A 22 17.85 11.58 -24.21
C ILE A 22 17.97 11.13 -22.75
N PRO A 23 18.71 10.03 -22.44
CA PRO A 23 18.94 9.63 -21.06
C PRO A 23 19.59 10.77 -20.28
N PRO A 24 19.17 11.05 -19.03
CA PRO A 24 19.81 12.08 -18.21
C PRO A 24 21.27 11.70 -17.92
N ASP A 25 22.14 12.71 -17.82
CA ASP A 25 23.49 12.50 -17.28
C ASP A 25 23.36 12.12 -15.80
N LEU A 26 23.72 10.87 -15.47
CA LEU A 26 23.49 10.28 -14.13
C LEU A 26 24.56 10.66 -13.10
N LYS A 27 25.61 11.40 -13.46
CA LYS A 27 26.74 11.73 -12.54
C LYS A 27 26.28 12.51 -11.30
N ASP A 28 25.22 13.33 -11.41
CA ASP A 28 24.71 14.15 -10.31
C ASP A 28 23.58 13.46 -9.51
N PHE A 29 23.19 12.24 -9.91
CA PHE A 29 22.13 11.50 -9.23
C PHE A 29 22.68 10.70 -8.06
N ARG A 30 21.98 10.76 -6.93
CA ARG A 30 22.29 10.05 -5.69
C ARG A 30 21.43 8.80 -5.55
N THR A 31 22.07 7.71 -5.15
CA THR A 31 21.38 6.44 -4.80
C THR A 31 20.88 6.49 -3.36
N VAL A 32 20.15 5.46 -2.92
CA VAL A 32 19.69 5.33 -1.52
C VAL A 32 20.83 5.39 -0.51
N SER A 33 22.03 4.94 -0.88
CA SER A 33 23.22 4.94 -0.02
C SER A 33 23.98 6.26 -0.02
N THR A 34 23.78 7.13 -1.01
CA THR A 34 24.49 8.41 -1.18
C THR A 34 23.58 9.62 -1.04
N ALA A 35 22.26 9.42 -0.90
CA ALA A 35 21.29 10.48 -0.67
C ALA A 35 21.60 11.23 0.62
N LYS A 36 21.30 12.54 0.64
CA LYS A 36 21.34 13.32 1.86
C LYS A 36 20.14 12.91 2.73
N THR A 37 20.43 12.38 3.90
CA THR A 37 19.43 11.81 4.81
C THR A 37 18.97 12.80 5.86
N ALA A 38 17.75 12.60 6.36
CA ALA A 38 17.17 13.32 7.50
C ALA A 38 16.99 12.37 8.70
N THR A 39 16.79 12.95 9.87
CA THR A 39 16.45 12.21 11.09
C THR A 39 14.99 12.42 11.44
N VAL A 40 14.32 11.35 11.89
CA VAL A 40 12.94 11.46 12.41
C VAL A 40 12.98 12.05 13.81
N GLU A 41 12.25 13.14 14.01
CA GLU A 41 12.16 13.87 15.28
C GLU A 41 10.96 13.36 16.10
N LYS A 42 11.20 12.48 17.06
CA LYS A 42 10.14 11.81 17.83
C LYS A 42 9.22 12.75 18.64
N ASN A 43 9.62 13.98 18.88
CA ASN A 43 8.89 14.93 19.73
C ASN A 43 8.58 16.25 19.02
N SER A 44 8.63 16.32 17.70
CA SER A 44 8.22 17.53 17.01
C SER A 44 6.70 17.68 17.16
N LEU A 45 6.28 18.69 17.89
CA LEU A 45 4.90 19.15 17.87
C LEU A 45 4.65 19.70 16.47
N SER A 46 4.07 18.87 15.61
CA SER A 46 3.58 19.32 14.32
C SER A 46 2.43 20.30 14.57
N ALA A 47 2.75 21.59 14.69
CA ALA A 47 1.73 22.61 14.60
C ALA A 47 0.98 22.42 13.28
N GLY A 48 -0.34 22.45 13.29
CA GLY A 48 -1.16 22.36 12.08
C GLY A 48 -0.98 23.51 11.10
N GLY A 49 0.03 24.38 11.32
CA GLY A 49 0.39 25.51 10.47
C GLY A 49 1.31 25.12 9.31
N GLN A 50 1.33 25.94 8.28
CA GLN A 50 2.30 25.82 7.20
C GLN A 50 3.71 26.18 7.70
N PRO A 51 4.79 25.50 7.25
CA PRO A 51 6.15 25.90 7.57
C PRO A 51 6.44 27.28 7.00
N GLY A 52 7.35 28.01 7.66
CA GLY A 52 7.82 29.29 7.15
C GLY A 52 8.65 29.11 5.88
N TYR A 53 8.62 30.12 5.03
CA TYR A 53 9.34 30.20 3.77
C TYR A 53 9.92 31.62 3.59
N LEU A 54 11.19 31.69 3.20
CA LEU A 54 11.90 32.96 3.00
C LEU A 54 12.13 33.30 1.52
N GLY A 55 12.41 32.30 0.67
CA GLY A 55 12.63 32.47 -0.76
C GLY A 55 14.08 32.79 -1.13
N VAL A 56 15.04 32.09 -0.52
CA VAL A 56 16.47 32.15 -0.85
C VAL A 56 16.96 30.84 -1.45
N GLU A 57 17.85 30.91 -2.41
CA GLU A 57 18.61 29.78 -2.94
C GLU A 57 20.06 29.87 -2.41
N PHE A 58 20.63 28.74 -2.03
CA PHE A 58 22.02 28.71 -1.53
C PHE A 58 23.00 28.16 -2.55
N ALA A 59 24.23 28.64 -2.50
CA ALA A 59 25.32 28.10 -3.32
C ALA A 59 25.63 26.64 -2.96
N ASP A 60 25.82 25.82 -3.98
CA ASP A 60 26.18 24.41 -3.81
C ASP A 60 27.55 24.26 -3.11
N GLY A 61 27.64 23.30 -2.17
CA GLY A 61 28.90 22.90 -1.54
C GLY A 61 29.25 23.64 -0.25
N SER A 62 28.41 24.51 0.30
CA SER A 62 28.69 25.15 1.59
C SER A 62 28.42 24.19 2.77
N SER A 63 29.44 23.48 3.22
CA SER A 63 29.47 22.86 4.55
C SER A 63 29.66 23.88 5.68
N THR A 64 29.72 25.16 5.35
CA THR A 64 29.91 26.34 6.19
C THR A 64 28.73 27.27 6.00
N ALA A 65 28.69 28.40 6.69
CA ALA A 65 27.60 29.36 6.72
C ALA A 65 26.88 29.55 5.37
N PRO A 66 25.53 29.57 5.34
CA PRO A 66 24.74 29.62 4.09
C PRO A 66 24.99 30.91 3.30
N VAL A 67 25.55 30.79 2.10
CA VAL A 67 25.74 31.91 1.15
C VAL A 67 24.57 31.93 0.19
N VAL A 68 23.84 33.06 0.13
CA VAL A 68 22.72 33.27 -0.80
C VAL A 68 23.23 33.31 -2.23
N ALA A 69 22.81 32.36 -3.06
CA ALA A 69 23.11 32.34 -4.50
C ALA A 69 22.02 33.07 -5.30
N GLY A 70 20.78 33.02 -4.83
CA GLY A 70 19.64 33.65 -5.49
C GLY A 70 18.54 34.03 -4.52
N VAL A 71 17.72 34.99 -4.93
CA VAL A 71 16.52 35.43 -4.21
C VAL A 71 15.32 35.33 -5.14
N GLU A 72 14.28 34.63 -4.70
CA GLU A 72 13.09 34.46 -5.50
C GLU A 72 12.33 35.79 -5.65
N PRO A 73 11.92 36.16 -6.88
CA PRO A 73 11.13 37.37 -7.10
C PRO A 73 9.79 37.36 -6.34
N GLY A 74 9.46 38.43 -5.66
CA GLY A 74 8.22 38.56 -4.88
C GLY A 74 8.24 37.82 -3.53
N SER A 75 9.36 37.22 -3.15
CA SER A 75 9.50 36.49 -1.88
C SER A 75 9.66 37.41 -0.65
N PRO A 76 9.48 36.87 0.57
CA PRO A 76 9.85 37.53 1.80
C PRO A 76 11.30 38.00 1.85
N ALA A 77 12.24 37.23 1.27
CA ALA A 77 13.64 37.61 1.20
C ALA A 77 13.87 38.83 0.34
N GLN A 78 13.22 38.93 -0.82
CA GLN A 78 13.28 40.14 -1.66
C GLN A 78 12.68 41.36 -0.93
N ALA A 79 11.53 41.17 -0.30
CA ALA A 79 10.87 42.25 0.46
C ALA A 79 11.70 42.73 1.65
N ALA A 80 12.47 41.84 2.29
CA ALA A 80 13.40 42.13 3.37
C ALA A 80 14.72 42.77 2.90
N GLY A 81 15.01 42.75 1.59
CA GLY A 81 16.24 43.29 1.02
C GLY A 81 17.45 42.38 1.13
N ILE A 82 17.25 41.06 1.19
CA ILE A 82 18.30 40.04 1.07
C ILE A 82 18.80 40.04 -0.38
N LEU A 83 20.09 39.91 -0.59
CA LEU A 83 20.73 39.95 -1.89
C LEU A 83 21.63 38.72 -2.13
N PRO A 84 21.84 38.29 -3.38
CA PRO A 84 22.87 37.29 -3.70
C PRO A 84 24.23 37.73 -3.17
N GLY A 85 24.98 36.82 -2.57
CA GLY A 85 26.26 37.06 -1.89
C GLY A 85 26.14 37.29 -0.38
N ASP A 86 24.96 37.51 0.17
CA ASP A 86 24.76 37.60 1.63
C ASP A 86 25.06 36.25 2.29
N ILE A 87 25.66 36.28 3.47
CA ILE A 87 25.88 35.11 4.31
C ILE A 87 24.89 35.16 5.46
N ILE A 88 23.96 34.21 5.53
CA ILE A 88 22.99 34.15 6.62
C ILE A 88 23.63 33.47 7.84
N SER A 89 23.73 34.18 8.96
CA SER A 89 24.36 33.68 10.20
C SER A 89 23.36 33.41 11.32
N GLY A 90 22.12 33.88 11.21
CA GLY A 90 21.10 33.63 12.23
C GLY A 90 19.70 34.03 11.82
N ILE A 91 18.72 33.37 12.45
CA ILE A 91 17.28 33.59 12.27
C ILE A 91 16.64 33.69 13.65
N ALA A 92 15.98 34.78 13.94
CA ALA A 92 15.48 35.11 15.29
C ALA A 92 16.61 34.86 16.32
N ALA A 93 16.37 34.06 17.35
CA ALA A 93 17.35 33.73 18.37
C ALA A 93 18.28 32.54 17.99
N THR A 94 18.09 31.91 16.83
CA THR A 94 18.82 30.70 16.42
C THR A 94 20.02 31.05 15.54
N ASP A 95 21.18 30.51 15.86
CA ASP A 95 22.36 30.60 15.00
C ASP A 95 22.24 29.60 13.85
N VAL A 96 22.71 30.01 12.66
CA VAL A 96 22.58 29.26 11.41
C VAL A 96 23.98 28.98 10.87
N PRO A 97 24.64 27.90 11.34
CA PRO A 97 25.98 27.53 10.88
C PRO A 97 25.99 26.91 9.48
N ASP A 98 24.88 26.32 9.03
CA ASP A 98 24.75 25.64 7.73
C ASP A 98 23.33 25.74 7.18
N THR A 99 23.14 25.29 5.95
CA THR A 99 21.85 25.31 5.25
C THR A 99 20.80 24.41 5.91
N ARG A 100 21.21 23.38 6.64
CA ARG A 100 20.29 22.52 7.40
C ARG A 100 19.69 23.30 8.59
N ALA A 101 20.56 23.91 9.39
CA ALA A 101 20.12 24.75 10.51
C ALA A 101 19.21 25.90 10.04
N PHE A 102 19.52 26.48 8.87
CA PHE A 102 18.64 27.47 8.23
C PHE A 102 17.23 26.92 8.00
N ARG A 103 17.12 25.76 7.31
CA ARG A 103 15.82 25.15 7.02
C ARG A 103 15.02 24.85 8.28
N GLU A 104 15.69 24.27 9.27
CA GLU A 104 15.06 23.95 10.55
C GLU A 104 14.52 25.20 11.25
N ALA A 105 15.31 26.28 11.27
CA ALA A 105 14.91 27.54 11.88
C ALA A 105 13.72 28.19 11.17
N ILE A 106 13.77 28.33 9.84
CA ILE A 106 12.69 28.92 9.03
C ILE A 106 11.40 28.11 9.15
N GLN A 107 11.49 26.79 9.01
CA GLN A 107 10.31 25.90 9.06
C GLN A 107 9.64 25.88 10.43
N SER A 108 10.43 26.07 11.51
CA SER A 108 9.90 26.08 12.88
C SER A 108 9.08 27.34 13.20
N LEU A 109 9.33 28.44 12.49
CA LEU A 109 8.65 29.72 12.73
C LEU A 109 7.23 29.78 12.14
N GLY A 110 6.98 29.07 11.04
CA GLY A 110 5.67 29.03 10.38
C GLY A 110 5.35 30.24 9.49
N ASP A 111 4.26 30.10 8.73
CA ASP A 111 3.70 31.13 7.85
C ASP A 111 3.20 32.36 8.65
N GLY A 112 3.49 33.55 8.15
CA GLY A 112 3.11 34.83 8.76
C GLY A 112 4.00 35.26 9.93
N ALA A 113 4.96 34.46 10.36
CA ALA A 113 5.89 34.83 11.41
C ALA A 113 6.86 35.92 10.92
N THR A 114 7.10 36.96 11.75
CA THR A 114 8.14 37.95 11.49
C THR A 114 9.40 37.59 12.25
N ALA A 115 10.50 37.49 11.54
CA ALA A 115 11.81 37.06 12.10
C ALA A 115 12.91 38.07 11.77
N ALA A 116 13.80 38.30 12.73
CA ALA A 116 15.07 38.99 12.49
C ALA A 116 16.02 38.02 11.76
N ILE A 117 16.54 38.43 10.61
CA ILE A 117 17.50 37.68 9.81
C ILE A 117 18.86 38.36 9.93
N ARG A 118 19.82 37.69 10.56
CA ARG A 118 21.19 38.21 10.70
C ARG A 118 22.00 37.76 9.48
N ILE A 119 22.52 38.72 8.75
CA ILE A 119 23.35 38.47 7.56
C ILE A 119 24.71 39.17 7.70
N THR A 120 25.67 38.71 6.91
CA THR A 120 26.92 39.41 6.64
C THR A 120 26.96 39.79 5.17
N ARG A 121 27.05 41.09 4.88
CA ARG A 121 27.19 41.65 3.52
C ARG A 121 28.46 42.49 3.47
N ASP A 122 29.35 42.22 2.52
CA ASP A 122 30.63 42.92 2.37
C ASP A 122 31.45 42.95 3.68
N GLY A 123 31.41 41.86 4.43
CA GLY A 123 32.09 41.71 5.72
C GLY A 123 31.44 42.48 6.89
N LYS A 124 30.30 43.13 6.70
CA LYS A 124 29.59 43.86 7.74
C LYS A 124 28.33 43.12 8.21
N PRO A 125 28.12 42.98 9.52
CA PRO A 125 26.88 42.39 10.04
C PRO A 125 25.69 43.36 9.83
N ILE A 126 24.60 42.82 9.35
CA ILE A 126 23.33 43.52 9.12
C ILE A 126 22.20 42.64 9.68
N GLU A 127 21.22 43.27 10.32
CA GLU A 127 20.00 42.58 10.72
C GLU A 127 18.84 43.10 9.88
N LEU A 128 18.13 42.21 9.23
CA LEU A 128 16.96 42.46 8.40
C LEU A 128 15.73 41.87 9.06
N SER A 129 14.56 42.43 8.81
CA SER A 129 13.28 41.87 9.28
C SER A 129 12.53 41.30 8.09
N ALA A 130 12.17 40.03 8.17
CA ALA A 130 11.39 39.35 7.15
C ALA A 130 10.09 38.79 7.75
N THR A 131 8.97 39.01 7.08
CA THR A 131 7.72 38.31 7.38
C THR A 131 7.63 37.10 6.47
N LEU A 132 7.72 35.91 7.06
CA LEU A 132 7.74 34.63 6.33
C LEU A 132 6.39 34.39 5.66
N SER A 133 6.40 33.77 4.51
CA SER A 133 5.19 33.26 3.86
C SER A 133 5.14 31.72 3.95
N ALA A 134 4.00 31.14 3.61
CA ALA A 134 4.00 29.73 3.22
C ALA A 134 4.87 29.57 1.97
N PRO A 135 5.52 28.39 1.77
CA PRO A 135 6.12 28.07 0.48
C PRO A 135 5.11 28.36 -0.63
N SER A 136 5.57 28.87 -1.78
CA SER A 136 4.70 29.35 -2.86
C SER A 136 3.82 28.24 -3.45
N HIS A 137 2.79 27.90 -2.74
CA HIS A 137 1.73 26.98 -3.11
C HIS A 137 0.42 27.75 -3.09
N PRO A 138 -0.59 27.32 -3.83
CA PRO A 138 -1.91 27.88 -3.66
C PRO A 138 -2.24 27.94 -2.18
N LYS A 139 -2.56 29.12 -1.67
CA LYS A 139 -2.87 29.37 -0.24
C LYS A 139 -4.07 28.57 0.27
N VAL A 140 -4.80 27.97 -0.62
CA VAL A 140 -5.92 27.08 -0.35
C VAL A 140 -5.39 25.67 -0.52
N LEU A 141 -5.34 24.90 0.57
CA LEU A 141 -5.27 23.44 0.47
C LEU A 141 -6.35 23.05 -0.53
N PRO A 142 -6.06 22.23 -1.57
CA PRO A 142 -7.15 21.74 -2.37
C PRO A 142 -8.14 21.14 -1.40
N GLU A 143 -9.37 21.61 -1.49
CA GLU A 143 -10.45 20.95 -0.79
C GLU A 143 -10.32 19.47 -1.12
N ARG A 144 -10.57 18.61 -0.13
CA ARG A 144 -10.55 17.18 -0.34
C ARG A 144 -11.32 16.85 -1.60
N ARG A 145 -10.85 15.89 -2.37
CA ARG A 145 -11.49 15.55 -3.62
C ARG A 145 -12.93 15.15 -3.40
N PRO A 146 -13.83 15.64 -4.24
CA PRO A 146 -15.18 15.16 -4.24
C PRO A 146 -15.21 13.71 -4.73
N LEU A 147 -15.95 12.87 -4.03
CA LEU A 147 -16.13 11.47 -4.39
C LEU A 147 -17.60 11.18 -4.66
N LEU A 148 -17.86 10.40 -5.70
CA LEU A 148 -19.17 9.78 -5.84
C LEU A 148 -19.37 8.63 -4.85
N GLY A 149 -18.29 7.93 -4.48
CA GLY A 149 -18.25 6.92 -3.43
C GLY A 149 -19.09 5.67 -3.72
N LEU A 150 -19.26 5.28 -4.98
CA LEU A 150 -20.05 4.13 -5.41
C LEU A 150 -19.16 2.96 -5.83
N ARG A 151 -19.60 1.74 -5.51
CA ARG A 151 -19.09 0.54 -6.17
C ARG A 151 -19.88 0.32 -7.45
N LEU A 152 -19.19 0.50 -8.56
CA LEU A 152 -19.76 0.36 -9.89
C LEU A 152 -19.08 -0.82 -10.62
N SER A 153 -19.79 -1.42 -11.54
CA SER A 153 -19.28 -2.44 -12.45
C SER A 153 -19.79 -2.15 -13.87
N GLU A 154 -19.03 -2.58 -14.85
CA GLU A 154 -19.45 -2.50 -16.25
C GLU A 154 -20.66 -3.40 -16.50
N ARG A 155 -21.50 -3.01 -17.46
CA ARG A 155 -22.62 -3.82 -17.92
C ARG A 155 -22.12 -4.95 -18.84
N THR A 156 -22.77 -6.12 -18.70
CA THR A 156 -22.51 -7.25 -19.59
C THR A 156 -22.93 -6.89 -21.02
N GLY A 157 -22.05 -7.16 -21.99
CA GLY A 157 -22.33 -6.92 -23.41
C GLY A 157 -21.93 -5.54 -23.95
N GLY A 158 -21.23 -4.72 -23.15
CA GLY A 158 -20.72 -3.41 -23.62
C GLY A 158 -21.78 -2.32 -23.73
N GLU A 159 -22.90 -2.48 -23.03
CA GLU A 159 -23.94 -1.45 -22.97
C GLU A 159 -23.50 -0.24 -22.13
N ASP A 160 -23.94 0.96 -22.51
CA ASP A 160 -23.63 2.21 -21.80
C ASP A 160 -24.14 2.20 -20.35
N GLY A 161 -23.40 2.90 -19.49
CA GLY A 161 -23.71 3.04 -18.05
C GLY A 161 -23.01 2.03 -17.16
N LEU A 162 -22.98 2.32 -15.86
CA LEU A 162 -22.27 1.54 -14.84
C LEU A 162 -23.23 1.09 -13.75
N VAL A 163 -23.20 -0.19 -13.41
CA VAL A 163 -24.12 -0.78 -12.42
C VAL A 163 -23.63 -0.51 -11.00
N ALA A 164 -24.47 0.08 -10.16
CA ALA A 164 -24.24 0.16 -8.73
C ALA A 164 -24.40 -1.22 -8.10
N SER A 165 -23.30 -1.94 -7.90
CA SER A 165 -23.32 -3.35 -7.48
C SER A 165 -23.76 -3.52 -6.02
N THR A 166 -23.48 -2.54 -5.15
CA THR A 166 -23.87 -2.61 -3.73
C THR A 166 -24.15 -1.22 -3.20
N ILE A 167 -25.35 -1.04 -2.64
CA ILE A 167 -25.72 0.16 -1.87
C ILE A 167 -25.86 -0.26 -0.41
N VAL A 168 -25.01 0.29 0.45
CA VAL A 168 -25.01 0.01 1.89
C VAL A 168 -26.23 0.68 2.54
N ALA A 169 -26.96 -0.06 3.37
CA ALA A 169 -28.09 0.48 4.12
C ALA A 169 -27.65 1.69 4.99
N ASN A 170 -28.49 2.72 5.05
CA ASN A 170 -28.24 3.98 5.78
C ASN A 170 -27.08 4.85 5.24
N SER A 171 -26.42 4.46 4.15
CA SER A 171 -25.44 5.28 3.46
C SER A 171 -26.06 6.55 2.86
N ALA A 172 -25.22 7.52 2.48
CA ALA A 172 -25.66 8.71 1.73
C ALA A 172 -26.39 8.33 0.44
N HIS A 173 -25.93 7.28 -0.25
CA HIS A 173 -26.54 6.76 -1.47
C HIS A 173 -27.95 6.20 -1.23
N ALA A 174 -28.12 5.38 -0.18
CA ALA A 174 -29.42 4.84 0.20
C ALA A 174 -30.39 5.97 0.60
N LYS A 175 -29.91 6.98 1.34
CA LYS A 175 -30.70 8.18 1.72
C LYS A 175 -31.10 9.03 0.52
N ALA A 176 -30.25 9.11 -0.50
CA ALA A 176 -30.57 9.77 -1.76
C ALA A 176 -31.51 8.95 -2.67
N GLY A 177 -31.87 7.74 -2.27
CA GLY A 177 -32.82 6.89 -3.00
C GLY A 177 -32.17 5.93 -4.02
N MET A 178 -30.83 5.76 -4.01
CA MET A 178 -30.16 4.74 -4.82
C MET A 178 -30.42 3.33 -4.30
N LYS A 179 -30.44 2.38 -5.21
CA LYS A 179 -30.59 0.95 -4.91
C LYS A 179 -29.52 0.12 -5.61
N SER A 180 -29.18 -1.02 -5.03
CA SER A 180 -28.30 -1.99 -5.71
C SER A 180 -28.98 -2.44 -7.01
N GLY A 181 -28.19 -2.49 -8.09
CA GLY A 181 -28.67 -2.79 -9.43
C GLY A 181 -29.05 -1.56 -10.26
N ASP A 182 -29.09 -0.35 -9.70
CA ASP A 182 -29.26 0.87 -10.49
C ASP A 182 -28.08 1.02 -11.47
N VAL A 183 -28.36 1.49 -12.67
CA VAL A 183 -27.32 1.79 -13.65
C VAL A 183 -27.13 3.30 -13.73
N LEU A 184 -25.94 3.79 -13.39
CA LEU A 184 -25.59 5.19 -13.54
C LEU A 184 -25.35 5.50 -15.02
N MET A 185 -26.22 6.33 -15.59
CA MET A 185 -26.20 6.68 -17.02
C MET A 185 -25.56 8.06 -17.27
N LYS A 186 -25.86 9.05 -16.39
CA LYS A 186 -25.38 10.43 -16.56
C LYS A 186 -25.10 11.09 -15.21
N ILE A 187 -24.17 12.05 -15.21
CA ILE A 187 -23.93 13.00 -14.12
C ILE A 187 -24.08 14.40 -14.70
N ASP A 188 -25.00 15.21 -14.16
CA ASP A 188 -25.33 16.56 -14.65
C ASP A 188 -25.55 16.59 -16.19
N GLY A 189 -26.20 15.55 -16.73
CA GLY A 189 -26.46 15.40 -18.15
C GLY A 189 -25.30 14.82 -18.97
N SER A 190 -24.08 14.75 -18.45
CA SER A 190 -22.93 14.14 -19.10
C SER A 190 -23.01 12.62 -19.07
N PRO A 191 -22.91 11.92 -20.21
CA PRO A 191 -23.04 10.46 -20.25
C PRO A 191 -21.86 9.78 -19.55
N ILE A 192 -22.14 8.71 -18.81
CA ILE A 192 -21.17 7.91 -18.08
C ILE A 192 -21.07 6.54 -18.75
N ARG A 193 -19.91 6.21 -19.30
CA ARG A 193 -19.57 4.93 -19.91
C ARG A 193 -18.46 4.22 -19.16
N SER A 194 -17.65 5.00 -18.44
CA SER A 194 -16.47 4.53 -17.71
C SER A 194 -16.26 5.32 -16.42
N ALA A 195 -15.34 4.86 -15.57
CA ALA A 195 -14.90 5.60 -14.40
C ALA A 195 -14.30 6.95 -14.74
N PHE A 196 -13.61 6.98 -15.88
CA PHE A 196 -13.00 8.20 -16.36
C PHE A 196 -14.03 9.31 -16.60
N ASP A 197 -15.20 8.97 -17.16
CA ASP A 197 -16.28 9.94 -17.36
C ASP A 197 -16.79 10.50 -16.02
N ILE A 198 -16.87 9.66 -14.97
CA ILE A 198 -17.23 10.14 -13.63
C ILE A 198 -16.20 11.14 -13.13
N SER A 199 -14.91 10.79 -13.23
CA SER A 199 -13.83 11.65 -12.74
C SER A 199 -13.82 12.99 -13.44
N ILE A 200 -14.07 13.01 -14.75
CA ILE A 200 -14.21 14.25 -15.53
C ILE A 200 -15.44 15.04 -15.05
N ALA A 201 -16.58 14.37 -14.88
CA ALA A 201 -17.83 15.04 -14.53
C ALA A 201 -17.79 15.72 -13.15
N ILE A 202 -16.94 15.24 -12.22
CA ILE A 202 -16.81 15.80 -10.87
C ILE A 202 -15.48 16.55 -10.63
N ALA A 203 -14.59 16.64 -11.62
CA ALA A 203 -13.23 17.17 -11.46
C ALA A 203 -13.19 18.61 -10.87
N ASP A 204 -14.10 19.47 -11.31
CA ASP A 204 -14.18 20.87 -10.91
C ASP A 204 -15.16 21.10 -9.73
N ARG A 205 -15.66 20.02 -9.13
CA ARG A 205 -16.63 20.09 -8.03
C ARG A 205 -15.92 20.05 -6.68
N LYS A 206 -16.67 20.43 -5.64
CA LYS A 206 -16.24 20.40 -4.25
C LYS A 206 -17.01 19.33 -3.47
N PRO A 207 -16.42 18.76 -2.40
CA PRO A 207 -17.19 17.93 -1.47
C PRO A 207 -18.42 18.68 -0.97
N GLY A 208 -19.58 17.99 -0.99
CA GLY A 208 -20.86 18.58 -0.62
C GLY A 208 -21.62 19.22 -1.77
N ASP A 209 -20.98 19.50 -2.91
CA ASP A 209 -21.71 19.95 -4.10
C ASP A 209 -22.72 18.89 -4.54
N LYS A 210 -23.90 19.34 -4.90
CA LYS A 210 -24.94 18.45 -5.43
C LYS A 210 -24.73 18.24 -6.91
N VAL A 211 -24.75 16.97 -7.31
CA VAL A 211 -24.79 16.55 -8.71
C VAL A 211 -26.08 15.80 -8.97
N LYS A 212 -26.61 15.93 -10.18
CA LYS A 212 -27.78 15.22 -10.63
C LYS A 212 -27.35 13.90 -11.28
N LEU A 213 -27.72 12.77 -10.65
CA LEU A 213 -27.45 11.43 -11.18
C LEU A 213 -28.68 10.96 -11.98
N THR A 214 -28.51 10.60 -13.25
CA THR A 214 -29.52 9.90 -14.03
C THR A 214 -29.25 8.41 -13.93
N LEU A 215 -30.18 7.70 -13.32
CA LEU A 215 -30.13 6.27 -13.08
C LEU A 215 -31.13 5.54 -13.96
N LEU A 216 -30.73 4.40 -14.52
CA LEU A 216 -31.67 3.47 -15.15
C LEU A 216 -32.03 2.39 -14.15
N ARG A 217 -33.32 2.34 -13.75
CA ARG A 217 -33.88 1.35 -12.83
C ARG A 217 -35.11 0.72 -13.48
N ASP A 218 -35.19 -0.60 -13.55
CA ASP A 218 -36.32 -1.33 -14.15
C ASP A 218 -36.71 -0.78 -15.54
N LYS A 219 -35.70 -0.47 -16.37
CA LYS A 219 -35.81 0.12 -17.71
C LYS A 219 -36.41 1.55 -17.73
N LYS A 220 -36.52 2.23 -16.61
CA LYS A 220 -36.95 3.63 -16.51
C LYS A 220 -35.84 4.51 -16.01
N GLU A 221 -35.68 5.66 -16.64
CA GLU A 221 -34.75 6.70 -16.13
C GLU A 221 -35.35 7.35 -14.89
N THR A 222 -34.52 7.55 -13.88
CA THR A 222 -34.85 8.22 -12.63
C THR A 222 -33.72 9.19 -12.31
N GLU A 223 -34.03 10.42 -11.98
CA GLU A 223 -33.06 11.41 -11.54
C GLU A 223 -33.06 11.54 -10.02
N ILE A 224 -31.87 11.66 -9.45
CA ILE A 224 -31.68 11.95 -8.03
C ILE A 224 -30.62 13.02 -7.86
N ASP A 225 -30.79 13.87 -6.86
CA ASP A 225 -29.74 14.80 -6.42
C ASP A 225 -28.86 14.11 -5.38
N PHE A 226 -27.55 14.10 -5.61
CA PHE A 226 -26.61 13.45 -4.74
C PHE A 226 -25.51 14.43 -4.30
N PRO A 227 -25.29 14.63 -2.99
CA PRO A 227 -24.17 15.43 -2.52
C PRO A 227 -22.88 14.61 -2.67
N LEU A 228 -21.88 15.17 -3.36
CA LEU A 228 -20.57 14.55 -3.47
C LEU A 228 -19.96 14.37 -2.08
N LEU A 229 -19.39 13.20 -1.86
CA LEU A 229 -18.80 12.83 -0.58
C LEU A 229 -17.38 13.40 -0.48
N VAL A 230 -16.89 13.48 0.73
CA VAL A 230 -15.49 13.71 1.02
C VAL A 230 -14.84 12.37 1.36
N GLU A 231 -13.60 12.18 0.95
CA GLU A 231 -12.81 11.05 1.42
C GLU A 231 -12.78 11.06 2.95
N ALA A 232 -13.21 9.96 3.56
CA ALA A 232 -13.24 9.86 5.02
C ALA A 232 -11.81 9.96 5.57
N ASP A 233 -11.60 10.85 6.51
CA ASP A 233 -10.31 11.30 7.00
C ASP A 233 -9.36 10.21 7.50
N THR A 234 -9.84 9.05 7.89
CA THR A 234 -9.00 8.17 8.70
C THR A 234 -9.40 6.71 8.74
N ASP A 235 -10.56 6.35 8.24
CA ASP A 235 -10.99 4.96 8.30
C ASP A 235 -10.92 4.26 6.94
N LEU A 236 -9.69 4.06 6.46
CA LEU A 236 -9.43 3.25 5.27
C LEU A 236 -9.80 1.78 5.48
N GLY A 237 -10.42 1.44 6.62
CA GLY A 237 -10.74 0.06 6.98
C GLY A 237 -9.48 -0.82 7.17
N VAL A 238 -8.30 -0.21 7.09
CA VAL A 238 -7.02 -0.86 7.31
C VAL A 238 -6.77 -0.92 8.81
N GLY A 239 -6.86 -2.10 9.38
CA GLY A 239 -6.45 -2.31 10.76
C GLY A 239 -4.96 -2.02 10.93
N PRO A 240 -4.52 -1.59 12.13
CA PRO A 240 -3.09 -1.45 12.39
C PRO A 240 -2.39 -2.80 12.27
N ALA A 241 -1.16 -2.81 11.75
CA ALA A 241 -0.30 -3.98 11.85
C ALA A 241 -0.08 -4.28 13.34
N ARG A 242 -0.48 -5.48 13.78
CA ARG A 242 -0.44 -5.88 15.20
C ARG A 242 0.40 -7.13 15.38
N ASN A 243 1.14 -7.20 16.48
CA ASN A 243 1.92 -8.39 16.81
C ASN A 243 2.81 -8.86 15.66
N ILE A 244 3.53 -7.92 15.07
CA ILE A 244 4.44 -8.18 13.94
C ILE A 244 5.45 -9.26 14.32
N TRP A 245 5.54 -10.27 13.47
CA TRP A 245 6.52 -11.35 13.60
C TRP A 245 7.94 -10.79 13.51
N LYS A 246 8.82 -11.20 14.43
CA LYS A 246 10.17 -10.65 14.57
C LYS A 246 11.29 -11.67 14.38
N LYS A 247 10.95 -12.96 14.26
CA LYS A 247 11.94 -14.02 14.03
C LYS A 247 12.19 -14.17 12.53
N ASP A 248 13.31 -14.72 12.17
CA ASP A 248 13.74 -15.06 10.80
C ASP A 248 13.10 -16.35 10.26
N THR A 249 12.48 -17.13 11.12
CA THR A 249 11.87 -18.40 10.78
C THR A 249 10.47 -18.52 11.39
N PHE A 250 9.53 -19.12 10.65
CA PHE A 250 8.21 -19.50 11.14
C PHE A 250 8.01 -21.00 10.95
N LYS A 251 7.72 -21.72 12.02
CA LYS A 251 7.42 -23.16 11.99
C LYS A 251 5.94 -23.39 11.77
N LEU A 252 5.57 -23.88 10.58
CA LEU A 252 4.19 -24.05 10.15
C LEU A 252 3.82 -25.55 10.09
N GLY A 253 2.79 -25.95 10.83
CA GLY A 253 2.18 -27.27 10.68
C GLY A 253 1.04 -27.20 9.65
N VAL A 254 1.12 -27.98 8.56
CA VAL A 254 0.06 -28.04 7.56
C VAL A 254 -0.77 -29.30 7.77
N ILE A 255 -2.08 -29.16 7.97
CA ILE A 255 -3.01 -30.26 8.27
C ILE A 255 -4.02 -30.39 7.14
N CYS A 256 -4.02 -31.54 6.45
CA CYS A 256 -4.94 -31.84 5.37
C CYS A 256 -6.18 -32.56 5.93
N VAL A 257 -7.38 -32.04 5.62
CA VAL A 257 -8.65 -32.51 6.18
C VAL A 257 -9.62 -32.93 5.08
N GLU A 258 -10.16 -34.14 5.18
CA GLU A 258 -11.23 -34.61 4.30
C GLU A 258 -12.47 -35.04 5.09
N TYR A 259 -13.59 -35.21 4.39
CA TYR A 259 -14.92 -35.46 4.97
C TYR A 259 -15.53 -36.76 4.44
N PRO A 260 -16.53 -37.34 5.14
CA PRO A 260 -17.24 -38.51 4.64
C PRO A 260 -17.91 -38.27 3.29
N ASP A 261 -18.36 -37.06 3.03
CA ASP A 261 -19.06 -36.65 1.80
C ASP A 261 -18.19 -35.85 0.82
N THR A 262 -16.95 -35.53 1.17
CA THR A 262 -16.02 -34.77 0.33
C THR A 262 -14.60 -35.29 0.56
N ALA A 263 -14.16 -36.21 -0.27
CA ALA A 263 -12.77 -36.68 -0.26
C ALA A 263 -11.86 -35.68 -1.01
N HIS A 264 -10.58 -35.73 -0.68
CA HIS A 264 -9.57 -34.99 -1.43
C HIS A 264 -9.38 -35.51 -2.85
N ASN A 265 -8.81 -34.70 -3.72
CA ASN A 265 -8.44 -35.14 -5.07
C ASN A 265 -7.23 -36.09 -4.97
N PRO A 266 -7.34 -37.37 -5.41
CA PRO A 266 -6.26 -38.34 -5.27
C PRO A 266 -4.98 -38.00 -6.04
N LYS A 267 -5.04 -37.03 -6.97
CA LYS A 267 -3.86 -36.50 -7.64
C LYS A 267 -3.06 -35.55 -6.76
N ILE A 268 -3.67 -34.97 -5.70
CA ILE A 268 -3.06 -33.96 -4.83
C ILE A 268 -2.68 -34.62 -3.51
N THR A 269 -1.42 -35.02 -3.38
CA THR A 269 -0.89 -35.66 -2.17
C THR A 269 -0.35 -34.66 -1.16
N ALA A 270 -0.13 -35.10 0.08
CA ALA A 270 0.59 -34.34 1.09
C ALA A 270 1.99 -33.89 0.63
N GLY A 271 2.66 -34.73 -0.18
CA GLY A 271 3.95 -34.36 -0.80
C GLY A 271 3.86 -33.16 -1.73
N HIS A 272 2.81 -33.06 -2.54
CA HIS A 272 2.58 -31.89 -3.39
C HIS A 272 2.34 -30.60 -2.57
N TRP A 273 1.65 -30.71 -1.43
CA TRP A 273 1.49 -29.59 -0.51
C TRP A 273 2.81 -29.23 0.19
N SER A 274 3.66 -30.22 0.48
CA SER A 274 4.99 -29.96 1.02
C SER A 274 5.85 -29.19 0.02
N ASP A 275 5.83 -29.59 -1.25
CA ASP A 275 6.53 -28.87 -2.32
C ASP A 275 5.99 -27.43 -2.48
N ALA A 276 4.67 -27.26 -2.49
CA ALA A 276 4.03 -25.96 -2.66
C ALA A 276 4.25 -25.01 -1.47
N THR A 277 4.50 -25.54 -0.27
CA THR A 277 4.66 -24.74 0.94
C THR A 277 6.11 -24.50 1.30
N PHE A 278 6.94 -25.55 1.33
CA PHE A 278 8.25 -25.51 1.99
C PHE A 278 9.45 -25.61 1.05
N SER A 279 9.25 -26.06 -0.22
CA SER A 279 10.39 -26.25 -1.12
C SER A 279 11.13 -24.92 -1.38
N LYS A 280 12.43 -25.02 -1.65
CA LYS A 280 13.27 -23.89 -2.05
C LYS A 280 13.76 -24.13 -3.49
N GLY A 281 13.28 -23.30 -4.43
CA GLY A 281 13.62 -23.34 -5.86
C GLY A 281 13.02 -24.52 -6.63
N ALA A 282 12.53 -25.55 -5.96
CA ALA A 282 12.09 -26.77 -6.61
C ALA A 282 10.69 -26.71 -7.24
N TYR A 283 9.86 -25.75 -6.85
CA TYR A 283 8.47 -25.60 -7.29
C TYR A 283 8.29 -24.52 -8.36
N ARG A 284 9.38 -23.94 -8.89
CA ARG A 284 9.37 -22.94 -9.97
C ARG A 284 9.39 -23.63 -11.35
N GLY A 285 8.65 -23.07 -12.31
CA GLY A 285 8.67 -23.52 -13.70
C GLY A 285 8.10 -24.91 -13.96
N LYS A 286 7.29 -25.42 -13.04
CA LYS A 286 6.60 -26.72 -13.14
C LYS A 286 5.10 -26.52 -13.30
N ASN A 287 4.38 -27.63 -13.45
CA ASN A 287 2.94 -27.67 -13.30
C ASN A 287 2.57 -28.36 -11.98
N SER A 288 1.45 -27.93 -11.39
CA SER A 288 0.81 -28.63 -10.29
C SER A 288 0.41 -30.05 -10.70
N PRO A 289 0.10 -30.98 -9.78
CA PRO A 289 -0.37 -32.31 -10.11
C PRO A 289 -1.67 -32.35 -10.92
N THR A 290 -2.37 -31.20 -10.98
CA THR A 290 -3.60 -31.00 -11.76
C THR A 290 -3.40 -30.18 -13.04
N GLY A 291 -2.14 -29.86 -13.39
CA GLY A 291 -1.76 -29.28 -14.68
C GLY A 291 -1.68 -27.75 -14.73
N GLN A 292 -1.92 -27.02 -13.63
CA GLN A 292 -1.79 -25.56 -13.60
C GLN A 292 -0.32 -25.14 -13.47
N PRO A 293 0.12 -24.05 -14.13
CA PRO A 293 1.46 -23.54 -13.95
C PRO A 293 1.69 -23.08 -12.51
N VAL A 294 2.86 -23.38 -11.95
CA VAL A 294 3.27 -22.93 -10.62
C VAL A 294 4.49 -22.02 -10.71
N PHE A 295 4.59 -21.07 -9.80
CA PHE A 295 5.54 -19.95 -9.88
C PHE A 295 6.61 -19.98 -8.78
N GLY A 296 6.51 -20.92 -7.87
CA GLY A 296 7.33 -21.12 -6.69
C GLY A 296 6.48 -21.59 -5.51
N SER A 297 7.12 -21.94 -4.41
CA SER A 297 6.47 -22.29 -3.15
C SER A 297 6.14 -21.04 -2.32
N VAL A 298 5.37 -21.21 -1.23
CA VAL A 298 5.18 -20.16 -0.23
C VAL A 298 6.52 -19.72 0.36
N ASN A 299 7.42 -20.68 0.62
CA ASN A 299 8.75 -20.37 1.13
C ASN A 299 9.63 -19.64 0.10
N ASP A 300 9.54 -19.99 -1.21
CA ASP A 300 10.21 -19.23 -2.27
C ASP A 300 9.73 -17.77 -2.32
N PHE A 301 8.41 -17.57 -2.20
CA PHE A 301 7.84 -16.24 -2.21
C PHE A 301 8.32 -15.39 -1.03
N TYR A 302 8.23 -15.93 0.19
CA TYR A 302 8.65 -15.20 1.38
C TYR A 302 10.16 -15.01 1.46
N GLY A 303 10.96 -15.95 0.96
CA GLY A 303 12.39 -15.79 0.77
C GLY A 303 12.72 -14.62 -0.16
N GLU A 304 12.06 -14.54 -1.32
CA GLU A 304 12.27 -13.46 -2.30
C GLU A 304 11.91 -12.09 -1.73
N ILE A 305 10.69 -11.92 -1.20
CA ILE A 305 10.23 -10.60 -0.72
C ILE A 305 10.94 -10.10 0.53
N SER A 306 11.61 -10.99 1.27
CA SER A 306 12.42 -10.68 2.45
C SER A 306 13.92 -10.57 2.16
N CYS A 307 14.35 -10.78 0.92
CA CYS A 307 15.76 -10.91 0.55
C CYS A 307 16.48 -12.01 1.37
N ASP A 308 15.84 -13.18 1.49
CA ASP A 308 16.28 -14.35 2.28
C ASP A 308 16.42 -14.09 3.81
N ALA A 309 15.88 -12.97 4.31
CA ALA A 309 15.88 -12.68 5.75
C ALA A 309 14.81 -13.47 6.53
N PHE A 310 13.89 -14.16 5.83
CA PHE A 310 12.81 -14.91 6.46
C PHE A 310 12.53 -16.21 5.70
N HIS A 311 12.27 -17.30 6.45
CA HIS A 311 11.99 -18.62 5.91
C HIS A 311 10.82 -19.29 6.63
N ILE A 312 10.15 -20.21 5.92
CA ILE A 312 9.09 -21.02 6.47
C ILE A 312 9.57 -22.48 6.52
N GLU A 313 9.55 -23.06 7.70
CA GLU A 313 9.87 -24.46 7.95
C GLU A 313 8.64 -25.20 8.47
N GLY A 314 8.57 -26.49 8.25
CA GLY A 314 7.49 -27.27 8.84
C GLY A 314 7.26 -28.62 8.18
N LYS A 315 6.05 -29.14 8.42
CA LYS A 315 5.64 -30.45 7.93
C LYS A 315 4.20 -30.40 7.45
N VAL A 316 3.90 -31.13 6.39
CA VAL A 316 2.54 -31.45 5.97
C VAL A 316 2.14 -32.77 6.59
N PHE A 317 1.09 -32.77 7.39
CA PHE A 317 0.44 -33.96 7.91
C PHE A 317 -0.53 -34.48 6.86
N ASP A 318 -0.41 -35.76 6.55
CA ASP A 318 -1.26 -36.40 5.57
C ASP A 318 -2.75 -36.34 5.94
N TRP A 319 -3.61 -36.53 4.98
CA TRP A 319 -5.05 -36.39 5.10
C TRP A 319 -5.62 -37.15 6.29
N VAL A 320 -6.44 -36.47 7.06
CA VAL A 320 -7.26 -37.04 8.13
C VAL A 320 -8.73 -36.88 7.79
N LYS A 321 -9.50 -37.95 8.02
CA LYS A 321 -10.93 -38.00 7.73
C LYS A 321 -11.73 -37.70 9.00
N VAL A 322 -12.37 -36.55 9.04
CA VAL A 322 -13.22 -36.15 10.16
C VAL A 322 -14.59 -36.85 10.12
N ALA A 323 -15.30 -36.87 11.23
CA ALA A 323 -16.52 -37.71 11.38
C ALA A 323 -17.75 -37.14 10.67
N LYS A 324 -17.92 -35.79 10.65
CA LYS A 324 -19.13 -35.15 10.12
C LYS A 324 -18.98 -34.76 8.66
N LYS A 325 -20.11 -34.57 7.98
CA LYS A 325 -20.14 -34.02 6.62
C LYS A 325 -19.59 -32.60 6.61
N ARG A 326 -19.03 -32.19 5.46
CA ARG A 326 -18.38 -30.88 5.30
C ARG A 326 -19.26 -29.71 5.73
N ALA A 327 -20.55 -29.71 5.33
CA ALA A 327 -21.46 -28.64 5.68
C ALA A 327 -21.79 -28.57 7.19
N ASP A 328 -21.71 -29.70 7.91
CA ASP A 328 -22.06 -29.79 9.33
C ASP A 328 -21.07 -29.07 10.25
N TYR A 329 -19.84 -28.80 9.79
CA TYR A 329 -18.86 -27.99 10.52
C TYR A 329 -19.05 -26.49 10.33
N ASN A 330 -19.88 -26.04 9.37
CA ASN A 330 -20.11 -24.63 9.06
C ASN A 330 -21.35 -24.07 9.76
N GLN A 331 -21.60 -24.47 10.99
CA GLN A 331 -22.82 -24.16 11.77
C GLN A 331 -22.77 -22.79 12.47
N GLY A 332 -21.70 -22.02 12.33
CA GLY A 332 -21.59 -20.70 12.95
C GLY A 332 -20.31 -19.96 12.60
N THR A 333 -20.25 -18.71 13.01
CA THR A 333 -19.15 -17.79 12.68
C THR A 333 -18.21 -17.49 13.86
N ASN A 334 -18.57 -17.95 15.07
CA ASN A 334 -17.76 -17.72 16.24
C ASN A 334 -16.58 -18.69 16.33
N ALA A 335 -15.58 -18.33 17.14
CA ALA A 335 -14.35 -19.12 17.30
C ALA A 335 -14.60 -20.54 17.84
N ALA A 336 -15.57 -20.73 18.72
CA ALA A 336 -15.87 -22.03 19.31
C ALA A 336 -16.45 -23.02 18.30
N THR A 337 -17.36 -22.58 17.44
CA THR A 337 -17.93 -23.43 16.37
C THR A 337 -16.88 -23.80 15.32
N LYS A 338 -16.00 -22.86 14.95
CA LYS A 338 -14.88 -23.13 14.03
C LYS A 338 -13.88 -24.10 14.63
N ALA A 339 -13.62 -24.04 15.94
CA ALA A 339 -12.66 -24.88 16.65
C ALA A 339 -13.05 -26.37 16.63
N VAL A 340 -14.31 -26.73 16.38
CA VAL A 340 -14.74 -28.13 16.37
C VAL A 340 -14.00 -28.93 15.30
N LEU A 341 -13.98 -28.46 14.03
CA LEU A 341 -13.24 -29.10 12.94
C LEU A 341 -11.74 -29.14 13.24
N LEU A 342 -11.19 -27.98 13.67
CA LEU A 342 -9.75 -27.82 13.84
C LEU A 342 -9.21 -28.72 14.94
N ASN A 343 -9.90 -28.82 16.08
CA ASN A 343 -9.51 -29.71 17.17
C ASN A 343 -9.64 -31.18 16.79
N GLU A 344 -10.74 -31.58 16.13
CA GLU A 344 -10.93 -32.96 15.69
C GLU A 344 -9.82 -33.40 14.73
N ALA A 345 -9.47 -32.56 13.74
CA ALA A 345 -8.37 -32.85 12.82
C ALA A 345 -7.03 -33.01 13.55
N MET A 346 -6.74 -32.14 14.53
CA MET A 346 -5.52 -32.25 15.33
C MET A 346 -5.51 -33.51 16.23
N ASP A 347 -6.66 -33.89 16.81
CA ASP A 347 -6.77 -35.10 17.60
C ASP A 347 -6.50 -36.36 16.76
N LEU A 348 -7.00 -36.39 15.55
CA LEU A 348 -6.73 -37.49 14.60
C LEU A 348 -5.24 -37.57 14.23
N ILE A 349 -4.56 -36.44 14.05
CA ILE A 349 -3.10 -36.41 13.83
C ILE A 349 -2.36 -36.96 15.05
N LEU A 350 -2.69 -36.49 16.25
CA LEU A 350 -2.04 -36.98 17.48
C LEU A 350 -2.27 -38.47 17.72
N ALA A 351 -3.47 -38.97 17.41
CA ALA A 351 -3.77 -40.41 17.52
C ALA A 351 -2.99 -41.24 16.51
N ARG A 352 -2.74 -40.73 15.31
CA ARG A 352 -2.01 -41.45 14.24
C ARG A 352 -0.49 -41.30 14.36
N ASP A 353 0.01 -40.09 14.56
CA ASP A 353 1.42 -39.74 14.42
C ASP A 353 2.16 -39.61 15.76
N GLY A 354 1.43 -39.71 16.87
CA GLY A 354 1.97 -39.61 18.23
C GLY A 354 1.61 -38.32 18.94
N LYS A 355 1.63 -38.36 20.28
CA LYS A 355 1.16 -37.30 21.16
C LYS A 355 1.94 -35.97 21.00
N ASP A 356 3.18 -36.02 20.56
CA ASP A 356 4.07 -34.87 20.42
C ASP A 356 4.16 -34.37 18.96
N ALA A 357 3.36 -34.95 18.03
CA ALA A 357 3.45 -34.70 16.60
C ALA A 357 3.15 -33.23 16.22
N LEU A 358 2.42 -32.50 17.05
CA LEU A 358 2.03 -31.11 16.81
C LEU A 358 2.83 -30.10 17.65
N ASP A 359 3.89 -30.53 18.31
CA ASP A 359 4.69 -29.67 19.18
C ASP A 359 5.68 -28.82 18.39
N GLY A 360 5.93 -27.60 18.91
CA GLY A 360 6.95 -26.70 18.39
C GLY A 360 6.60 -25.93 17.13
N TYR A 361 5.34 -25.95 16.69
CA TYR A 361 4.86 -25.09 15.59
C TYR A 361 4.41 -23.72 16.13
N ASP A 362 4.73 -22.68 15.37
CA ASP A 362 4.30 -21.29 15.64
C ASP A 362 2.85 -21.05 15.21
N GLY A 363 2.32 -21.89 14.31
CA GLY A 363 0.94 -21.85 13.84
C GLY A 363 0.59 -22.97 12.88
N PHE A 364 -0.67 -23.02 12.45
CA PHE A 364 -1.19 -24.10 11.63
C PHE A 364 -1.90 -23.59 10.37
N PHE A 365 -1.73 -24.36 9.28
CA PHE A 365 -2.46 -24.16 8.03
C PHE A 365 -3.36 -25.40 7.80
N PHE A 366 -4.66 -25.18 7.72
CA PHE A 366 -5.63 -26.23 7.43
C PHE A 366 -6.01 -26.20 5.95
N ILE A 367 -5.79 -27.29 5.24
CA ILE A 367 -6.22 -27.50 3.87
C ILE A 367 -7.42 -28.43 3.88
N TYR A 368 -8.59 -27.92 3.48
CA TYR A 368 -9.78 -28.75 3.41
C TYR A 368 -10.05 -29.28 2.00
N ALA A 369 -10.51 -30.53 1.93
CA ALA A 369 -10.79 -31.24 0.69
C ALA A 369 -11.86 -30.57 -0.18
N GLY A 370 -11.68 -30.64 -1.49
CA GLY A 370 -12.61 -30.19 -2.50
C GLY A 370 -12.46 -28.73 -2.89
N GLU A 371 -13.41 -28.27 -3.69
CA GLU A 371 -13.47 -26.88 -4.17
C GLU A 371 -13.83 -25.90 -3.03
N ARG A 372 -13.62 -24.60 -3.27
CA ARG A 372 -14.05 -23.55 -2.35
C ARG A 372 -15.52 -23.75 -1.99
N PHE A 373 -15.83 -23.77 -0.70
CA PHE A 373 -17.19 -23.91 -0.23
C PHE A 373 -18.06 -22.73 -0.71
N PRO A 374 -19.25 -22.97 -1.27
CA PRO A 374 -20.10 -21.92 -1.81
C PRO A 374 -20.71 -21.08 -0.67
N THR A 375 -20.00 -20.06 -0.23
CA THR A 375 -20.45 -19.13 0.80
C THR A 375 -20.07 -17.70 0.42
N THR A 376 -20.98 -16.76 0.67
CA THR A 376 -20.72 -15.32 0.61
C THR A 376 -20.43 -14.74 1.99
N ASN A 377 -20.59 -15.54 3.04
CA ASN A 377 -20.35 -15.13 4.41
C ASN A 377 -18.86 -15.21 4.73
N ARG A 378 -18.20 -14.06 4.82
CA ARG A 378 -16.78 -13.94 5.19
C ARG A 378 -16.46 -14.45 6.60
N GLY A 379 -17.46 -14.54 7.48
CA GLY A 379 -17.34 -15.13 8.80
C GLY A 379 -17.37 -16.66 8.82
N SER A 380 -17.71 -17.32 7.70
CA SER A 380 -17.76 -18.78 7.56
C SER A 380 -16.38 -19.42 7.83
N LEU A 381 -16.39 -20.63 8.40
CA LEU A 381 -15.19 -21.45 8.57
C LEU A 381 -14.45 -21.66 7.24
N TYR A 382 -15.18 -21.86 6.15
CA TYR A 382 -14.63 -22.23 4.83
C TYR A 382 -14.32 -21.00 3.92
N TRP A 383 -14.56 -19.78 4.40
CA TRP A 383 -13.98 -18.63 3.75
C TRP A 383 -12.48 -18.62 4.07
N PRO A 384 -11.56 -18.51 3.09
CA PRO A 384 -10.14 -18.36 3.39
C PRO A 384 -9.93 -17.21 4.39
N HIS A 385 -9.30 -17.52 5.51
CA HIS A 385 -9.05 -16.52 6.56
C HIS A 385 -8.01 -17.00 7.57
N ARG A 386 -7.35 -16.03 8.20
CA ARG A 386 -6.53 -16.24 9.40
C ARG A 386 -7.36 -15.94 10.65
N SER A 387 -7.20 -16.78 11.70
CA SER A 387 -7.83 -16.55 13.00
C SER A 387 -7.07 -17.28 14.11
N THR A 388 -7.67 -17.35 15.29
CA THR A 388 -7.18 -18.15 16.43
C THR A 388 -8.31 -19.02 16.97
N PHE A 389 -7.95 -20.15 17.60
CA PHE A 389 -8.88 -21.00 18.33
C PHE A 389 -8.26 -21.52 19.63
N LEU A 390 -9.09 -21.99 20.55
CA LEU A 390 -8.68 -22.56 21.81
C LEU A 390 -8.58 -24.09 21.70
N ARG A 391 -7.50 -24.64 22.23
CA ARG A 391 -7.25 -26.06 22.33
C ARG A 391 -6.90 -26.43 23.76
N LYS A 392 -7.52 -27.53 24.26
CA LYS A 392 -7.16 -28.14 25.54
C LYS A 392 -5.99 -29.09 25.33
N ILE A 393 -4.94 -28.93 26.12
CA ILE A 393 -3.78 -29.83 26.17
C ILE A 393 -3.65 -30.43 27.56
N ALA A 394 -3.34 -31.73 27.61
CA ALA A 394 -3.16 -32.42 28.89
C ALA A 394 -1.95 -31.87 29.65
N GLY A 395 -2.09 -31.69 30.96
CA GLY A 395 -1.20 -30.88 31.80
C GLY A 395 0.23 -31.36 32.05
N LYS A 396 0.78 -32.31 31.25
CA LYS A 396 2.19 -32.73 31.39
C LYS A 396 3.14 -32.03 30.40
N ASP A 397 2.63 -31.36 29.35
CA ASP A 397 3.43 -30.81 28.25
C ASP A 397 3.37 -29.28 28.15
N ALA A 398 3.09 -28.57 29.28
CA ALA A 398 3.05 -27.10 29.32
C ALA A 398 4.46 -26.46 29.28
N GLY A 399 5.25 -26.81 28.27
CA GLY A 399 6.55 -26.23 27.99
C GLY A 399 6.42 -25.04 27.00
N LYS A 400 6.44 -23.81 27.53
CA LYS A 400 6.51 -22.50 26.88
C LYS A 400 5.25 -22.00 26.17
N ASP A 401 4.60 -21.10 26.86
CA ASP A 401 3.55 -20.19 26.38
C ASP A 401 4.09 -19.33 25.22
N VAL A 402 3.67 -19.60 23.99
CA VAL A 402 4.17 -18.95 22.77
C VAL A 402 3.33 -17.74 22.34
N THR A 403 2.30 -17.34 23.14
CA THR A 403 1.52 -16.14 22.79
C THR A 403 1.00 -15.41 24.02
N LYS A 404 1.82 -14.58 24.65
CA LYS A 404 1.29 -13.47 25.44
C LYS A 404 0.82 -12.38 24.48
N ASP A 405 -0.49 -12.20 24.40
CA ASP A 405 -1.12 -11.02 23.81
C ASP A 405 -1.07 -9.90 24.87
N PRO A 406 -0.28 -8.82 24.69
CA PRO A 406 -0.15 -7.75 25.67
C PRO A 406 -1.23 -6.68 25.50
N GLY A 407 -2.50 -7.07 25.50
CA GLY A 407 -3.53 -6.06 25.33
C GLY A 407 -4.96 -6.50 25.52
N LYS A 408 -5.32 -6.93 26.74
CA LYS A 408 -6.68 -6.75 27.28
C LYS A 408 -6.65 -6.91 28.79
N ASP A 409 -6.89 -5.83 29.48
CA ASP A 409 -7.38 -5.86 30.87
C ASP A 409 -8.71 -6.62 30.90
N ALA A 410 -8.68 -7.81 31.50
CA ALA A 410 -9.88 -8.56 31.80
C ALA A 410 -10.39 -8.08 33.16
N GLY A 411 -11.60 -7.52 33.12
CA GLY A 411 -12.38 -7.21 34.31
C GLY A 411 -12.45 -8.40 35.26
N LYS A 412 -12.20 -8.13 36.52
CA LYS A 412 -12.48 -9.03 37.65
C LYS A 412 -13.97 -9.34 37.65
N ASP A 413 -14.30 -10.62 37.75
CA ASP A 413 -15.28 -11.24 38.64
C ASP A 413 -15.75 -12.58 38.05
N SER A 414 -15.22 -13.65 38.54
CA SER A 414 -15.93 -14.90 38.88
C SER A 414 -14.95 -15.86 39.55
N LYS A 415 -14.87 -15.76 40.87
CA LYS A 415 -14.44 -16.87 41.72
C LYS A 415 -15.67 -17.72 41.90
N ASP A 416 -15.63 -18.93 41.39
CA ASP A 416 -15.99 -20.17 42.02
C ASP A 416 -16.32 -21.24 40.98
N ALA A 417 -15.80 -22.43 41.19
CA ALA A 417 -16.01 -23.66 40.42
C ALA A 417 -15.03 -23.97 39.30
N ALA A 418 -13.80 -24.36 39.61
CA ALA A 418 -13.09 -25.45 38.90
C ALA A 418 -11.89 -25.92 39.74
N LYS A 419 -12.11 -26.80 40.68
CA LYS A 419 -11.07 -27.68 41.21
C LYS A 419 -11.06 -28.97 40.41
N ASN A 420 -9.86 -29.31 39.88
CA ASN A 420 -9.47 -30.55 39.25
C ASN A 420 -9.76 -30.71 37.72
N SER A 421 -9.15 -29.89 36.89
CA SER A 421 -8.67 -30.40 35.60
C SER A 421 -7.23 -29.91 35.38
N THR A 422 -6.32 -30.82 35.13
CA THR A 422 -4.91 -30.54 34.81
C THR A 422 -4.76 -30.04 33.35
N ASP A 423 -5.87 -29.83 32.68
CA ASP A 423 -5.89 -29.39 31.27
C ASP A 423 -5.65 -27.89 31.16
N LYS A 424 -4.65 -27.51 30.41
CA LYS A 424 -4.37 -26.10 30.05
C LYS A 424 -5.02 -25.77 28.72
N GLU A 425 -5.74 -24.65 28.63
CA GLU A 425 -6.19 -24.11 27.36
C GLU A 425 -5.07 -23.25 26.75
N VAL A 426 -4.72 -23.54 25.50
CA VAL A 426 -3.78 -22.75 24.69
C VAL A 426 -4.50 -22.15 23.50
N ARG A 427 -4.11 -20.94 23.14
CA ARG A 427 -4.62 -20.25 21.95
C ARG A 427 -3.66 -20.49 20.80
N LEU A 428 -4.14 -21.13 19.74
CA LEU A 428 -3.37 -21.44 18.54
C LEU A 428 -3.78 -20.52 17.39
N SER A 429 -2.80 -20.04 16.64
CA SER A 429 -3.01 -19.30 15.38
C SER A 429 -3.17 -20.26 14.21
N TYR A 430 -4.09 -19.95 13.32
CA TYR A 430 -4.30 -20.76 12.12
C TYR A 430 -4.75 -19.90 10.93
N PHE A 431 -4.59 -20.46 9.73
CA PHE A 431 -5.35 -20.08 8.55
C PHE A 431 -5.88 -21.32 7.84
N ILE A 432 -6.90 -21.13 7.00
CA ILE A 432 -7.60 -22.23 6.34
C ILE A 432 -7.93 -21.87 4.89
N CYS A 433 -7.66 -22.79 3.96
CA CYS A 433 -7.94 -22.64 2.54
C CYS A 433 -8.43 -23.95 1.93
N PRO A 434 -9.13 -23.89 0.76
CA PRO A 434 -9.52 -25.09 0.02
C PRO A 434 -8.34 -25.77 -0.65
N GLU A 435 -8.43 -27.08 -0.83
CA GLU A 435 -7.56 -27.85 -1.72
C GLU A 435 -7.69 -27.38 -3.18
N GLY A 436 -8.91 -27.04 -3.62
CA GLY A 436 -9.25 -26.61 -4.97
C GLY A 436 -10.02 -27.64 -5.81
N GLY A 437 -10.17 -28.86 -5.35
CA GLY A 437 -10.95 -29.89 -6.02
C GLY A 437 -10.35 -30.33 -7.35
N LYS A 438 -10.93 -29.96 -8.49
CA LYS A 438 -10.43 -30.35 -9.83
C LYS A 438 -9.07 -29.73 -10.14
N ALA A 439 -8.81 -28.54 -9.65
CA ALA A 439 -7.57 -27.80 -9.85
C ALA A 439 -6.96 -27.47 -8.48
N MET A 440 -5.69 -27.85 -8.26
CA MET A 440 -4.97 -27.52 -7.02
C MET A 440 -4.94 -26.01 -6.82
N THR A 441 -5.31 -25.55 -5.64
CA THR A 441 -5.29 -24.11 -5.29
C THR A 441 -3.86 -23.56 -5.39
N GLY A 442 -3.70 -22.43 -6.08
CA GLY A 442 -2.42 -21.74 -6.18
C GLY A 442 -2.03 -21.07 -4.86
N ILE A 443 -0.75 -20.76 -4.73
CA ILE A 443 -0.18 -20.24 -3.47
C ILE A 443 -0.55 -18.79 -3.13
N SER A 444 -1.19 -18.03 -4.04
CA SER A 444 -1.48 -16.60 -3.81
C SER A 444 -2.29 -16.36 -2.55
N VAL A 445 -3.42 -17.06 -2.40
CA VAL A 445 -4.25 -16.97 -1.20
C VAL A 445 -3.52 -17.46 0.06
N PHE A 446 -2.67 -18.49 -0.07
CA PHE A 446 -1.90 -19.00 1.08
C PHE A 446 -0.89 -17.96 1.55
N CYS A 447 -0.20 -17.31 0.61
CA CYS A 447 0.71 -16.21 0.92
C CYS A 447 -0.04 -15.03 1.59
N HIS A 448 -1.23 -14.67 1.11
CA HIS A 448 -2.04 -13.62 1.71
C HIS A 448 -2.41 -13.95 3.18
N GLU A 449 -3.01 -15.13 3.41
CA GLU A 449 -3.41 -15.55 4.76
C GLU A 449 -2.22 -15.74 5.71
N PHE A 450 -1.09 -16.19 5.16
CA PHE A 450 0.15 -16.26 5.93
C PHE A 450 0.70 -14.87 6.26
N GLY A 451 0.52 -13.86 5.41
CA GLY A 451 0.82 -12.46 5.72
C GLY A 451 0.10 -11.98 6.99
N HIS A 452 -1.14 -12.43 7.20
CA HIS A 452 -1.86 -12.19 8.44
C HIS A 452 -1.27 -12.94 9.65
N MET A 453 -0.66 -14.12 9.45
CA MET A 453 0.09 -14.79 10.51
C MET A 453 1.30 -13.97 10.98
N LEU A 454 1.90 -13.21 10.07
CA LEU A 454 3.00 -12.29 10.37
C LEU A 454 2.54 -10.96 10.97
N GLY A 455 1.23 -10.74 11.13
CA GLY A 455 0.65 -9.56 11.77
C GLY A 455 0.24 -8.43 10.84
N LEU A 456 0.28 -8.63 9.53
CA LEU A 456 -0.15 -7.62 8.55
C LEU A 456 -1.68 -7.58 8.44
N PRO A 457 -2.29 -6.38 8.26
CA PRO A 457 -3.71 -6.23 7.99
C PRO A 457 -4.03 -6.40 6.50
N ASP A 458 -5.33 -6.52 6.18
CA ASP A 458 -5.82 -6.32 4.82
C ASP A 458 -5.58 -4.87 4.34
N LEU A 459 -5.19 -4.73 3.09
CA LEU A 459 -5.00 -3.44 2.41
C LEU A 459 -5.94 -3.25 1.20
N TYR A 460 -6.90 -4.15 0.99
CA TYR A 460 -7.92 -3.95 -0.04
C TYR A 460 -9.02 -3.01 0.45
N ALA A 461 -9.67 -2.34 -0.49
CA ALA A 461 -10.83 -1.51 -0.21
C ALA A 461 -11.96 -2.34 0.41
N ARG A 462 -12.58 -1.81 1.46
CA ARG A 462 -13.72 -2.43 2.13
C ARG A 462 -15.01 -1.71 1.78
N PRO A 463 -16.18 -2.36 1.94
CA PRO A 463 -17.47 -1.72 1.72
C PRO A 463 -17.69 -0.44 2.52
N GLU A 464 -17.00 -0.33 3.68
CA GLU A 464 -17.05 0.82 4.56
C GLU A 464 -16.28 2.03 3.99
N ASN A 465 -15.41 1.80 2.99
CA ASN A 465 -14.62 2.82 2.30
C ASN A 465 -14.96 2.86 0.81
N PRO A 466 -16.14 3.33 0.45
CA PRO A 466 -16.49 3.47 -0.96
C PRO A 466 -15.58 4.51 -1.62
N GLY A 467 -15.09 4.19 -2.80
CA GLY A 467 -14.26 5.10 -3.59
C GLY A 467 -12.76 4.90 -3.49
N SER A 468 -12.28 3.98 -2.63
CA SER A 468 -10.88 3.56 -2.60
C SER A 468 -10.73 2.09 -3.01
N GLU A 469 -9.72 1.80 -3.79
CA GLU A 469 -9.30 0.45 -4.14
C GLU A 469 -8.38 -0.17 -3.08
N GLY A 470 -7.98 0.62 -2.10
CA GLY A 470 -6.90 0.26 -1.22
C GLY A 470 -5.59 0.15 -2.01
N ALA A 471 -4.78 -0.87 -1.70
CA ALA A 471 -3.53 -1.11 -2.41
C ALA A 471 -3.71 -1.84 -3.76
N GLY A 472 -4.95 -2.16 -4.16
CA GLY A 472 -5.27 -2.84 -5.41
C GLY A 472 -4.45 -4.12 -5.60
N VAL A 473 -3.98 -4.36 -6.82
CA VAL A 473 -3.10 -5.49 -7.17
C VAL A 473 -1.61 -5.22 -6.89
N TRP A 474 -1.28 -4.07 -6.30
CA TRP A 474 0.09 -3.65 -6.03
C TRP A 474 0.64 -4.16 -4.69
N CYS A 475 -0.17 -4.87 -3.93
CA CYS A 475 0.24 -5.48 -2.67
C CYS A 475 -0.47 -6.82 -2.46
N LEU A 476 0.30 -7.85 -2.05
CA LEU A 476 -0.26 -9.16 -1.68
C LEU A 476 -1.39 -9.05 -0.65
N MET A 477 -1.27 -8.12 0.33
CA MET A 477 -2.29 -7.93 1.37
C MET A 477 -3.55 -7.21 0.87
N ALA A 478 -3.72 -7.08 -0.46
CA ALA A 478 -4.89 -6.50 -1.11
C ALA A 478 -5.47 -7.46 -2.17
N ASN A 479 -5.75 -6.98 -3.39
CA ASN A 479 -6.40 -7.79 -4.41
C ASN A 479 -5.41 -8.74 -5.08
N GLU A 480 -5.83 -9.96 -5.37
CA GLU A 480 -5.02 -10.93 -6.10
C GLU A 480 -4.91 -10.56 -7.58
N LEU A 481 -3.72 -10.75 -8.17
CA LEU A 481 -3.52 -10.67 -9.63
C LEU A 481 -4.22 -11.81 -10.40
N GLY A 482 -4.65 -12.84 -9.71
CA GLY A 482 -5.23 -14.04 -10.30
C GLY A 482 -4.19 -15.07 -10.76
N LYS A 483 -4.68 -16.19 -11.33
CA LYS A 483 -3.87 -17.33 -11.78
C LYS A 483 -2.99 -17.99 -10.70
N GLY A 484 -3.26 -17.74 -9.41
CA GLY A 484 -2.54 -18.35 -8.28
C GLY A 484 -1.10 -17.87 -8.07
N ARG A 485 -0.67 -16.81 -8.76
CA ARG A 485 0.62 -16.15 -8.53
C ARG A 485 0.46 -15.04 -7.52
N PRO A 486 1.19 -15.04 -6.39
CA PRO A 486 1.27 -13.88 -5.51
C PRO A 486 2.12 -12.78 -6.15
N GLN A 487 1.82 -11.54 -5.85
CA GLN A 487 2.66 -10.37 -6.10
C GLN A 487 3.34 -9.92 -4.81
N HIS A 488 4.41 -9.13 -4.92
CA HIS A 488 5.12 -8.60 -3.75
C HIS A 488 4.20 -7.79 -2.83
N MET A 489 4.58 -7.74 -1.58
CA MET A 489 4.02 -6.82 -0.59
C MET A 489 4.50 -5.40 -0.86
N SER A 490 3.69 -4.40 -0.50
CA SER A 490 4.10 -2.99 -0.54
C SER A 490 5.33 -2.71 0.33
N ALA A 491 6.05 -1.64 0.01
CA ALA A 491 7.17 -1.15 0.83
C ALA A 491 6.77 -0.97 2.30
N TRP A 492 5.53 -0.53 2.57
CA TRP A 492 5.01 -0.40 3.94
C TRP A 492 4.96 -1.75 4.68
N CYS A 493 4.45 -2.80 4.04
CA CYS A 493 4.41 -4.14 4.64
C CYS A 493 5.81 -4.66 4.92
N LYS A 494 6.72 -4.54 3.95
CA LYS A 494 8.12 -4.98 4.09
C LYS A 494 8.85 -4.20 5.19
N GLU A 495 8.60 -2.90 5.30
CA GLU A 495 9.16 -2.06 6.37
C GLU A 495 8.64 -2.48 7.75
N LYS A 496 7.32 -2.75 7.88
CA LYS A 496 6.73 -3.24 9.14
C LYS A 496 7.33 -4.56 9.60
N LEU A 497 7.58 -5.48 8.66
CA LEU A 497 8.24 -6.76 8.94
C LEU A 497 9.76 -6.62 9.18
N GLY A 498 10.35 -5.46 8.90
CA GLY A 498 11.78 -5.22 9.05
C GLY A 498 12.62 -5.75 7.88
N TRP A 499 11.98 -6.12 6.76
CA TRP A 499 12.64 -6.64 5.56
C TRP A 499 13.11 -5.55 4.60
N LEU A 500 12.59 -4.34 4.76
CA LEU A 500 12.98 -3.16 4.00
C LEU A 500 13.36 -2.03 4.95
N LYS A 501 14.50 -1.39 4.68
CA LYS A 501 15.05 -0.27 5.48
C LYS A 501 15.20 0.96 4.58
N PRO A 502 14.15 1.76 4.43
CA PRO A 502 14.19 2.94 3.57
C PRO A 502 15.18 4.00 4.06
N SER A 503 15.85 4.68 3.11
CA SER A 503 16.63 5.89 3.42
C SER A 503 15.67 7.06 3.65
N VAL A 504 15.78 7.70 4.82
CA VAL A 504 14.91 8.83 5.21
C VAL A 504 15.48 10.13 4.66
N ILE A 505 14.68 10.91 3.94
CA ILE A 505 15.10 12.16 3.32
C ILE A 505 14.17 13.33 3.68
N ASP A 506 14.74 14.53 3.76
CA ASP A 506 14.02 15.80 3.89
C ASP A 506 13.58 16.26 2.49
N PRO A 507 12.27 16.45 2.24
CA PRO A 507 11.77 16.85 0.92
C PRO A 507 12.15 18.29 0.54
N THR A 508 12.61 19.09 1.48
CA THR A 508 13.02 20.50 1.22
C THR A 508 14.45 20.60 0.74
N GLU A 509 15.26 19.56 0.91
CA GLU A 509 16.62 19.53 0.41
C GLU A 509 16.66 19.08 -1.05
N LYS A 510 17.07 19.99 -1.95
CA LYS A 510 17.13 19.70 -3.38
C LYS A 510 18.15 18.60 -3.68
N GLN A 511 17.68 17.52 -4.33
CA GLN A 511 18.50 16.38 -4.71
C GLN A 511 17.98 15.76 -6.00
N LYS A 512 18.90 15.29 -6.86
CA LYS A 512 18.60 14.37 -7.95
C LYS A 512 18.80 12.95 -7.43
N LEU A 513 17.75 12.13 -7.50
CA LEU A 513 17.74 10.79 -6.95
C LEU A 513 17.53 9.73 -8.03
N ILE A 514 18.15 8.59 -7.82
CA ILE A 514 17.96 7.40 -8.65
C ILE A 514 17.65 6.22 -7.75
N LEU A 515 16.64 5.46 -8.13
CA LEU A 515 16.11 4.33 -7.37
C LEU A 515 16.14 3.07 -8.23
N ALA A 516 16.88 2.06 -7.77
CA ALA A 516 16.87 0.75 -8.39
C ALA A 516 15.58 -0.02 -8.06
N PRO A 517 15.28 -1.11 -8.77
CA PRO A 517 14.14 -1.96 -8.46
C PRO A 517 14.19 -2.53 -7.05
N VAL A 518 13.03 -2.56 -6.37
CA VAL A 518 12.91 -3.03 -4.98
C VAL A 518 12.92 -4.56 -4.86
N GLU A 519 12.66 -5.26 -5.97
CA GLU A 519 12.75 -6.72 -6.01
C GLU A 519 14.20 -7.14 -5.79
N GLY A 520 14.43 -7.99 -4.80
CA GLY A 520 15.77 -8.44 -4.43
C GLY A 520 16.61 -7.42 -3.64
N SER A 521 16.00 -6.36 -3.10
CA SER A 521 16.70 -5.39 -2.27
C SER A 521 16.01 -5.12 -0.94
N ALA A 522 16.80 -5.10 0.13
CA ALA A 522 16.35 -4.73 1.48
C ALA A 522 16.47 -3.22 1.77
N THR A 523 16.94 -2.41 0.81
CA THR A 523 17.24 -0.98 1.04
C THR A 523 16.76 -0.04 -0.07
N GLU A 524 16.42 -0.54 -1.26
CA GLU A 524 16.02 0.30 -2.40
C GLU A 524 14.62 0.89 -2.21
N CYS A 525 14.53 1.87 -1.32
CA CYS A 525 13.33 2.63 -1.02
C CYS A 525 13.71 3.96 -0.35
N PHE A 526 13.02 5.02 -0.69
CA PHE A 526 13.11 6.28 0.04
C PHE A 526 11.89 6.49 0.93
N LYS A 527 12.13 7.02 2.13
CA LYS A 527 11.09 7.55 3.03
C LYS A 527 11.19 9.06 3.04
N VAL A 528 10.22 9.72 2.41
CA VAL A 528 10.14 11.18 2.32
C VAL A 528 9.24 11.70 3.43
N LEU A 529 9.79 12.51 4.32
CA LEU A 529 9.02 13.05 5.45
C LEU A 529 8.07 14.16 4.97
N ILE A 530 6.77 14.00 5.19
CA ILE A 530 5.82 15.11 5.12
C ILE A 530 5.75 15.81 6.49
N ARG A 531 5.91 15.05 7.56
CA ARG A 531 6.05 15.59 8.93
C ARG A 531 7.30 15.05 9.58
N ARG A 532 8.05 15.91 10.28
CA ARG A 532 9.35 15.56 10.87
C ARG A 532 9.30 14.41 11.87
N ASP A 533 8.15 14.23 12.55
CA ASP A 533 7.90 13.12 13.47
C ASP A 533 7.51 11.81 12.77
N ALA A 534 7.46 11.81 11.44
CA ALA A 534 7.00 10.72 10.62
C ALA A 534 5.55 10.25 10.91
N SER A 535 4.70 11.14 11.45
CA SER A 535 3.26 10.88 11.54
C SER A 535 2.58 10.87 10.15
N GLU A 536 3.19 11.55 9.17
CA GLU A 536 2.87 11.46 7.75
C GLU A 536 4.16 11.47 6.91
N TYR A 537 4.28 10.51 5.99
CA TYR A 537 5.44 10.36 5.11
C TYR A 537 5.06 9.61 3.83
N LEU A 538 5.95 9.65 2.85
CA LEU A 538 5.84 8.84 1.64
C LEU A 538 6.89 7.73 1.66
N LEU A 539 6.54 6.55 1.11
CA LEU A 539 7.51 5.53 0.70
C LEU A 539 7.52 5.51 -0.83
N LEU A 540 8.71 5.63 -1.39
CA LEU A 540 8.95 5.59 -2.82
C LEU A 540 9.62 4.26 -3.14
N GLU A 541 8.92 3.37 -3.85
CA GLU A 541 9.46 2.09 -4.31
C GLU A 541 9.38 1.96 -5.83
N ASN A 542 10.44 1.48 -6.43
CA ASN A 542 10.47 1.16 -7.85
C ASN A 542 10.10 -0.31 -8.04
N ARG A 543 8.94 -0.58 -8.64
CA ARG A 543 8.43 -1.93 -8.92
C ARG A 543 8.58 -2.28 -10.39
N GLN A 544 9.15 -3.45 -10.65
CA GLN A 544 9.37 -3.96 -12.00
C GLN A 544 8.64 -5.29 -12.22
N GLN A 545 8.33 -5.59 -13.48
CA GLN A 545 7.66 -6.84 -13.87
C GLN A 545 8.67 -8.00 -13.94
N ARG A 546 9.18 -8.42 -12.77
CA ARG A 546 10.16 -9.52 -12.65
C ARG A 546 9.79 -10.46 -11.52
N ASP A 547 10.36 -11.66 -11.53
CA ASP A 547 10.18 -12.67 -10.49
C ASP A 547 8.69 -12.88 -10.14
N PHE A 548 8.28 -12.83 -8.89
CA PHE A 548 6.86 -12.94 -8.54
C PHE A 548 6.03 -11.76 -9.04
N ASP A 549 6.63 -10.62 -9.31
CA ASP A 549 5.96 -9.43 -9.85
C ASP A 549 5.83 -9.41 -11.40
N THR A 550 6.29 -10.45 -12.11
CA THR A 550 6.18 -10.56 -13.58
C THR A 550 4.73 -10.35 -14.09
N GLY A 551 3.74 -10.63 -13.25
CA GLY A 551 2.32 -10.47 -13.58
C GLY A 551 1.75 -9.08 -13.33
N LEU A 552 2.51 -8.12 -12.80
CA LEU A 552 2.03 -6.76 -12.55
C LEU A 552 1.57 -6.09 -13.86
N PRO A 553 0.55 -5.24 -13.82
CA PRO A 553 0.02 -4.58 -15.03
C PRO A 553 0.99 -3.57 -15.65
N ALA A 554 1.88 -2.99 -14.85
CA ALA A 554 2.90 -2.05 -15.31
C ALA A 554 4.12 -2.08 -14.38
N ALA A 555 5.21 -1.41 -14.81
CA ALA A 555 6.39 -1.14 -14.00
C ALA A 555 6.50 0.37 -13.74
N GLY A 556 7.13 0.77 -12.63
CA GLY A 556 7.34 2.18 -12.33
C GLY A 556 7.49 2.48 -10.84
N LEU A 557 7.50 3.76 -10.53
CA LEU A 557 7.57 4.27 -9.16
C LEU A 557 6.18 4.22 -8.52
N LEU A 558 6.04 3.45 -7.45
CA LEU A 558 4.87 3.51 -6.57
C LEU A 558 5.15 4.47 -5.42
N ILE A 559 4.19 5.34 -5.16
CA ILE A 559 4.23 6.31 -4.07
C ILE A 559 3.18 5.91 -3.04
N TRP A 560 3.63 5.47 -1.87
CA TRP A 560 2.77 5.12 -0.75
C TRP A 560 2.78 6.25 0.26
N ARG A 561 1.67 6.96 0.40
CA ARG A 561 1.47 7.87 1.52
C ARG A 561 1.11 7.08 2.77
N VAL A 562 1.78 7.36 3.86
CA VAL A 562 1.48 6.74 5.15
C VAL A 562 1.04 7.82 6.13
N VAL A 563 -0.18 7.72 6.64
CA VAL A 563 -0.74 8.61 7.66
C VAL A 563 -0.92 7.80 8.94
N GLY A 564 -0.16 8.13 9.97
CA GLY A 564 -0.09 7.31 11.17
C GLY A 564 0.42 5.90 10.87
N ASN A 565 -0.50 4.95 10.73
CA ASN A 565 -0.17 3.56 10.39
C ASN A 565 -0.96 3.04 9.18
N HIS A 566 -1.51 3.93 8.36
CA HIS A 566 -2.35 3.60 7.21
C HIS A 566 -1.63 3.94 5.91
N PRO A 567 -1.25 2.95 5.08
CA PRO A 567 -0.68 3.20 3.77
C PRO A 567 -1.78 3.48 2.73
N ILE A 568 -1.58 4.49 1.92
CA ILE A 568 -2.44 4.89 0.80
C ILE A 568 -1.59 4.85 -0.46
N LEU A 569 -2.06 4.22 -1.52
CA LEU A 569 -1.39 4.24 -2.81
C LEU A 569 -1.79 5.50 -3.57
N GLU A 570 -0.81 6.33 -3.91
CA GLU A 570 -1.00 7.51 -4.74
C GLU A 570 -0.91 7.10 -6.22
N GLU A 571 -2.03 7.04 -6.90
CA GLU A 571 -2.12 6.58 -8.29
C GLU A 571 -1.80 7.71 -9.27
N SER A 572 -0.82 7.52 -10.17
CA SER A 572 -0.30 8.61 -11.01
C SER A 572 -1.33 9.22 -11.96
N HIS A 573 -2.38 8.50 -12.31
CA HIS A 573 -3.50 9.04 -13.11
C HIS A 573 -4.39 10.02 -12.34
N GLY A 574 -4.26 10.10 -11.03
CA GLY A 574 -5.03 11.02 -10.20
C GLY A 574 -6.53 10.77 -10.14
N ILE A 575 -6.99 9.67 -10.71
CA ILE A 575 -8.40 9.30 -10.78
C ILE A 575 -8.69 8.40 -9.58
N GLU A 576 -9.37 8.94 -8.60
CA GLU A 576 -9.96 8.14 -7.53
C GLU A 576 -11.33 7.69 -8.00
N GLY A 577 -11.39 6.44 -8.43
CA GLY A 577 -12.63 5.90 -8.95
C GLY A 577 -13.27 4.92 -7.98
N PRO A 578 -14.60 4.86 -7.96
CA PRO A 578 -15.34 3.75 -7.36
C PRO A 578 -15.21 2.47 -8.19
N LEU A 579 -14.51 2.54 -9.29
CA LEU A 579 -14.34 1.45 -10.24
C LEU A 579 -13.06 0.71 -9.92
N GLY A 580 -13.17 -0.57 -9.99
CA GLY A 580 -12.10 -1.48 -9.75
C GLY A 580 -10.84 -1.21 -10.58
N PRO A 581 -9.71 -1.71 -10.09
CA PRO A 581 -8.36 -1.49 -10.64
C PRO A 581 -8.22 -1.82 -12.13
N ARG A 582 -9.24 -2.41 -12.73
CA ARG A 582 -9.14 -3.00 -14.07
C ARG A 582 -9.01 -2.01 -15.21
N VAL A 583 -9.40 -0.74 -15.02
CA VAL A 583 -9.46 0.23 -16.13
C VAL A 583 -8.17 1.04 -16.26
N PHE A 584 -7.49 1.35 -15.16
CA PHE A 584 -6.33 2.25 -15.14
C PHE A 584 -5.06 1.64 -14.56
N LEU A 585 -5.01 0.32 -14.40
CA LEU A 585 -3.88 -0.38 -13.77
C LEU A 585 -2.52 -0.03 -14.37
N ASN A 586 -2.47 0.16 -15.69
CA ASN A 586 -1.21 0.51 -16.38
C ASN A 586 -0.72 1.93 -16.09
N SER A 587 -1.60 2.77 -15.52
CA SER A 587 -1.31 4.18 -15.22
C SER A 587 -1.25 4.44 -13.71
N VAL A 588 -1.12 3.41 -12.88
CA VAL A 588 -0.93 3.56 -11.43
C VAL A 588 0.51 4.00 -11.09
N PRO A 589 1.57 3.35 -11.61
CA PRO A 589 2.93 3.81 -11.32
C PRO A 589 3.28 5.10 -12.05
N PHE A 590 4.19 5.87 -11.46
CA PHE A 590 4.85 6.99 -12.12
C PHE A 590 6.09 6.51 -12.90
N PRO A 591 6.44 7.14 -14.05
CA PRO A 591 5.62 8.12 -14.77
C PRO A 591 4.47 7.43 -15.53
N SER A 592 3.38 8.16 -15.70
CA SER A 592 2.31 7.76 -16.63
C SER A 592 2.06 8.86 -17.67
N ALA A 593 1.19 8.60 -18.63
CA ALA A 593 0.82 9.59 -19.64
C ALA A 593 0.27 10.90 -19.01
N SER A 594 -0.33 10.82 -17.83
CA SER A 594 -0.92 11.94 -17.10
C SER A 594 -0.10 12.43 -15.91
N GLY A 595 0.97 11.70 -15.50
CA GLY A 595 1.72 12.02 -14.28
C GLY A 595 3.22 11.79 -14.42
N HIS A 596 4.00 12.88 -14.49
CA HIS A 596 5.47 12.88 -14.46
C HIS A 596 6.02 13.58 -13.21
N ALA A 597 5.13 14.03 -12.32
CA ALA A 597 5.46 14.74 -11.11
C ALA A 597 4.43 14.43 -10.02
N PHE A 598 4.86 14.55 -8.76
CA PHE A 598 4.02 14.48 -7.58
C PHE A 598 4.37 15.65 -6.67
N THR A 599 3.52 16.69 -6.72
CA THR A 599 3.75 17.98 -6.07
C THR A 599 2.48 18.47 -5.38
N PRO A 600 2.53 19.56 -4.60
CA PRO A 600 1.33 20.15 -4.03
C PRO A 600 0.27 20.57 -5.06
N ASP A 601 0.65 20.77 -6.30
CA ASP A 601 -0.20 21.30 -7.38
C ASP A 601 -0.61 20.24 -8.41
N THR A 602 -0.22 18.98 -8.19
CA THR A 602 -0.60 17.87 -9.07
C THR A 602 -1.80 17.09 -8.51
N HIS A 603 -2.37 16.24 -9.33
CA HIS A 603 -3.29 15.17 -8.95
C HIS A 603 -2.68 13.82 -9.30
N PRO A 604 -2.41 12.94 -8.30
CA PRO A 604 -2.58 13.16 -6.85
C PRO A 604 -1.66 14.27 -6.32
N SER A 605 -2.02 14.81 -5.16
CA SER A 605 -1.29 15.92 -4.54
C SER A 605 -0.39 15.44 -3.40
N SER A 606 0.81 16.02 -3.30
CA SER A 606 1.75 15.73 -2.21
C SER A 606 1.42 16.46 -0.90
N ARG A 607 0.38 17.29 -0.84
CA ARG A 607 0.01 18.03 0.36
C ARG A 607 -0.32 17.11 1.52
N SER A 608 0.01 17.55 2.73
CA SER A 608 -0.33 16.81 3.95
C SER A 608 -1.85 16.63 4.10
N LEU A 609 -2.30 15.42 4.34
CA LEU A 609 -3.69 15.12 4.70
C LEU A 609 -4.04 15.57 6.12
N LEU A 610 -3.01 15.74 6.98
CA LEU A 610 -3.19 16.23 8.35
C LEU A 610 -3.13 17.76 8.44
N GLY A 611 -2.95 18.46 7.31
CA GLY A 611 -2.71 19.90 7.25
C GLY A 611 -1.29 20.29 7.65
N GLY A 612 -0.80 21.39 7.17
CA GLY A 612 0.59 21.83 7.37
C GLY A 612 1.59 20.87 6.71
N GLY A 613 2.69 20.60 7.37
CA GLY A 613 3.72 19.68 6.91
C GLY A 613 4.74 20.31 5.96
N LEU A 614 5.81 19.56 5.66
CA LEU A 614 6.86 19.98 4.76
C LEU A 614 6.36 19.92 3.31
N PRO A 615 6.74 20.89 2.46
CA PRO A 615 6.39 20.85 1.04
C PRO A 615 7.17 19.74 0.34
N VAL A 616 6.46 18.87 -0.36
CA VAL A 616 7.06 17.77 -1.12
C VAL A 616 6.89 18.03 -2.61
N HIS A 617 8.00 18.18 -3.32
CA HIS A 617 8.05 18.30 -4.76
C HIS A 617 8.89 17.17 -5.32
N ILE A 618 8.26 16.22 -6.01
CA ILE A 618 8.92 15.16 -6.75
C ILE A 618 8.64 15.43 -8.22
N ASN A 619 9.68 15.80 -8.96
CA ASN A 619 9.58 16.24 -10.34
C ASN A 619 10.44 15.38 -11.26
N GLU A 620 10.23 15.52 -12.57
CA GLU A 620 11.04 14.87 -13.61
C GLU A 620 11.16 13.36 -13.41
N ILE A 621 10.07 12.71 -12.97
CA ILE A 621 10.07 11.27 -12.79
C ILE A 621 10.23 10.59 -14.15
N ARG A 622 11.30 9.81 -14.32
CA ARG A 622 11.63 9.10 -15.56
C ARG A 622 12.05 7.67 -15.27
N GLN A 623 11.54 6.75 -16.06
CA GLN A 623 12.02 5.37 -16.06
C GLN A 623 13.13 5.21 -17.10
N LEU A 624 14.25 4.62 -16.66
CA LEU A 624 15.38 4.32 -17.54
C LEU A 624 15.21 2.96 -18.23
N PRO A 625 15.90 2.71 -19.35
CA PRO A 625 15.81 1.44 -20.06
C PRO A 625 16.19 0.20 -19.23
N ASP A 626 17.04 0.36 -18.20
CA ASP A 626 17.44 -0.70 -17.29
C ASP A 626 16.48 -0.92 -16.12
N GLY A 627 15.36 -0.20 -16.11
CA GLY A 627 14.31 -0.29 -15.08
C GLY A 627 14.55 0.60 -13.86
N ARG A 628 15.69 1.28 -13.74
CA ARG A 628 15.87 2.28 -12.67
C ARG A 628 14.98 3.50 -12.93
N ILE A 629 14.66 4.23 -11.86
CA ILE A 629 13.85 5.44 -11.93
C ILE A 629 14.64 6.62 -11.40
N THR A 630 14.61 7.72 -12.13
CA THR A 630 15.21 8.99 -11.73
C THR A 630 14.13 10.01 -11.43
N PHE A 631 14.40 10.90 -10.49
CA PHE A 631 13.54 12.05 -10.16
C PHE A 631 14.35 13.11 -9.42
N THR A 632 13.81 14.32 -9.37
CA THR A 632 14.31 15.39 -8.49
C THR A 632 13.38 15.54 -7.31
N ILE A 633 13.94 15.76 -6.11
CA ILE A 633 13.16 16.12 -4.93
C ILE A 633 13.59 17.48 -4.43
N GLY A 634 12.66 18.22 -3.80
CA GLY A 634 12.91 19.55 -3.33
C GLY A 634 12.83 20.61 -4.41
N HIS A 635 12.95 21.86 -3.99
CA HIS A 635 12.95 23.01 -4.86
C HIS A 635 14.15 23.92 -4.58
N SER A 636 14.46 24.83 -5.51
CA SER A 636 15.66 25.65 -5.44
C SER A 636 15.61 26.65 -4.30
N TYR A 637 14.46 27.29 -4.10
CA TYR A 637 14.27 28.32 -3.07
C TYR A 637 13.72 27.73 -1.76
N GLN A 638 14.22 28.28 -0.60
CA GLN A 638 13.92 27.82 0.75
C GLN A 638 13.42 28.95 1.67
#